data_45845f356736c88edb5355b5c291860b
#
_entry.id   45845f356736c88edb5355b5c291860b
#
_cell.length_a   1.000
_cell.length_b   1.000
_cell.length_c   1.000
_cell.angle_alpha   90.00
_cell.angle_beta   90.00
_cell.angle_gamma   90.00
#
_symmetry.space_group_name_H-M   'P 1'
#
loop_
_entity.id
_entity.type
_entity.pdbx_description
1 polymer ?
#
loop_
_entity_poly.entity_id
_entity_poly.type
_entity_poly.pdbx_seq_one_letter_code
_entity_poly.pdbx_strand_id
1 'polypeptide(L)'
;MIIKIIYWGEFMAKVFFKSHNKEVECEVGEKLLDVARNADIFIDAPCNGNQSCGKCKVKLLEGKCDTEKTVHISDEEWQQGYILACSTKVTEDMVIEVPSKLSSSMHEMKIEGSDKKVDQKLYNRGRKFLDDNGLTYTTNLVKKYIELDKPSLDDNISDVDRIERYVRQELGFSSIDFRLDILRKIPKVLREDDFKVTLTYVKKKNKITILNIEAGNNEKELYGLAVDIGTTSVVVCLVDLFTNEVLERASSGNAQIRYGADVINRIVFAVKKDNIKLTQKAIIEETINPLIQSIYDETGISKDNVIRVVLSGNTTMSTLFLGIYPDYLRLEPYIPPYLKCPNIMGENVGLNVNDSALVYLSPNVASYVGGDITAGVLSSGIWTSEENALFIDLGTNGEIVFGNKDFMMCCACSAGPAFEGGGISCGMRASSGAIEQIKIDKQTLEPKLTVIGDCEPIGICGSGIIDLICQMLLTKIIDRRGKIQKGLDSKRIRFSEHEIGEYVLAFKEDYEHLENDLVINEVDIDSFIRAKGAIYSGASILIESLGMDFEVIDKVYIAGGIGNNLDIENSILIGLLPDIDRSKFQYIGNSSLVGSYLTLISSDARHKLEEIASQMTYVELSVYPTYMDEFVSSCFLPHTNIDQFPTVKELLD
;
A
#
# COMPACT_ATOMS: atom_id res chain seq x y z
N MET A 1 -16.20 27.17 54.90
CA MET A 1 -16.68 26.65 53.60
C MET A 1 -15.60 25.72 53.05
N ILE A 2 -15.74 24.42 53.34
CA ILE A 2 -14.74 23.39 53.04
C ILE A 2 -15.05 22.90 51.63
N ILE A 3 -14.18 23.21 50.66
CA ILE A 3 -14.27 22.68 49.32
C ILE A 3 -13.80 21.22 49.39
N LYS A 4 -14.73 20.29 49.29
CA LYS A 4 -14.43 18.87 49.02
C LYS A 4 -13.85 18.77 47.61
N ILE A 5 -12.54 18.56 47.52
CA ILE A 5 -11.90 18.08 46.31
C ILE A 5 -12.35 16.62 46.16
N ILE A 6 -13.26 16.39 45.22
CA ILE A 6 -13.63 15.03 44.79
C ILE A 6 -12.46 14.54 43.91
N TYR A 7 -11.63 13.65 44.47
CA TYR A 7 -10.73 12.81 43.67
C TYR A 7 -11.63 11.92 42.79
N TRP A 8 -11.63 12.16 41.50
CA TRP A 8 -12.10 11.20 40.53
C TRP A 8 -11.06 10.06 40.51
N GLY A 9 -11.33 8.97 41.23
CA GLY A 9 -10.63 7.72 41.03
C GLY A 9 -11.00 7.25 39.64
N GLU A 10 -10.00 7.03 38.78
CA GLU A 10 -10.17 6.39 37.50
C GLU A 10 -10.76 4.99 37.75
N PHE A 11 -12.02 4.79 37.39
CA PHE A 11 -12.64 3.46 37.42
C PHE A 11 -12.12 2.68 36.23
N MET A 12 -11.27 1.68 36.51
CA MET A 12 -10.76 0.75 35.50
C MET A 12 -11.73 -0.41 35.32
N ALA A 13 -11.89 -0.88 34.10
CA ALA A 13 -12.63 -2.08 33.74
C ALA A 13 -11.75 -3.01 32.91
N LYS A 14 -12.08 -4.29 32.89
CA LYS A 14 -11.37 -5.31 32.12
C LYS A 14 -12.21 -5.79 30.95
N VAL A 15 -11.65 -5.78 29.76
CA VAL A 15 -12.27 -6.35 28.56
C VAL A 15 -11.50 -7.59 28.16
N PHE A 16 -12.15 -8.75 28.20
CA PHE A 16 -11.59 -10.00 27.73
C PHE A 16 -12.05 -10.29 26.31
N PHE A 17 -11.13 -10.23 25.35
CA PHE A 17 -11.37 -10.60 23.98
C PHE A 17 -11.16 -12.10 23.78
N LYS A 18 -12.24 -12.87 23.83
CA LYS A 18 -12.22 -14.34 23.83
C LYS A 18 -11.53 -14.92 22.59
N SER A 19 -11.83 -14.38 21.40
CA SER A 19 -11.26 -14.85 20.12
C SER A 19 -9.73 -14.71 20.06
N HIS A 20 -9.14 -13.81 20.87
CA HIS A 20 -7.70 -13.52 20.91
C HIS A 20 -7.06 -13.99 22.23
N ASN A 21 -7.83 -14.57 23.14
CA ASN A 21 -7.39 -14.95 24.49
C ASN A 21 -6.62 -13.83 25.22
N LYS A 22 -7.11 -12.56 25.10
CA LYS A 22 -6.42 -11.37 25.58
C LYS A 22 -7.31 -10.53 26.51
N GLU A 23 -6.82 -10.27 27.72
CA GLU A 23 -7.44 -9.37 28.70
C GLU A 23 -6.77 -7.99 28.63
N VAL A 24 -7.58 -6.92 28.68
CA VAL A 24 -7.13 -5.53 28.55
C VAL A 24 -7.79 -4.69 29.61
N GLU A 25 -7.03 -3.93 30.38
CA GLU A 25 -7.54 -2.92 31.30
C GLU A 25 -7.75 -1.61 30.55
N CYS A 26 -8.89 -0.96 30.79
CA CYS A 26 -9.25 0.31 30.15
C CYS A 26 -10.03 1.21 31.12
N GLU A 27 -10.14 2.49 30.83
CA GLU A 27 -10.95 3.42 31.59
C GLU A 27 -12.45 3.21 31.32
N VAL A 28 -13.26 3.28 32.39
CA VAL A 28 -14.72 3.26 32.23
C VAL A 28 -15.15 4.48 31.41
N GLY A 29 -15.94 4.22 30.35
CA GLY A 29 -16.38 5.22 29.37
C GLY A 29 -15.55 5.23 28.08
N GLU A 30 -14.44 4.47 28.01
CA GLU A 30 -13.66 4.34 26.79
C GLU A 30 -14.46 3.55 25.74
N LYS A 31 -14.31 3.92 24.45
CA LYS A 31 -14.97 3.19 23.36
C LYS A 31 -14.33 1.82 23.17
N LEU A 32 -15.15 0.78 23.05
CA LEU A 32 -14.69 -0.60 22.87
C LEU A 32 -13.77 -0.76 21.63
N LEU A 33 -14.03 -0.02 20.56
CA LEU A 33 -13.17 0.00 19.37
C LEU A 33 -11.75 0.55 19.68
N ASP A 34 -11.65 1.59 20.53
CA ASP A 34 -10.35 2.15 20.92
C ASP A 34 -9.61 1.20 21.87
N VAL A 35 -10.33 0.54 22.79
CA VAL A 35 -9.77 -0.49 23.68
C VAL A 35 -9.20 -1.66 22.87
N ALA A 36 -9.92 -2.14 21.84
CA ALA A 36 -9.45 -3.20 20.97
C ALA A 36 -8.18 -2.77 20.21
N ARG A 37 -8.15 -1.56 19.65
CA ARG A 37 -6.99 -1.00 18.93
C ARG A 37 -5.75 -0.85 19.82
N ASN A 38 -5.93 -0.37 21.06
CA ASN A 38 -4.84 -0.25 22.03
C ASN A 38 -4.29 -1.63 22.45
N ALA A 39 -5.11 -2.64 22.29
CA ALA A 39 -4.77 -4.03 22.57
C ALA A 39 -4.24 -4.80 21.34
N ASP A 40 -3.98 -4.14 20.24
CA ASP A 40 -3.58 -4.77 18.97
C ASP A 40 -4.60 -5.78 18.44
N ILE A 41 -5.88 -5.59 18.77
CA ILE A 41 -6.99 -6.40 18.29
C ILE A 41 -7.70 -5.67 17.17
N PHE A 42 -7.75 -6.31 16.02
CA PHE A 42 -8.43 -5.74 14.87
C PHE A 42 -9.95 -5.94 14.96
N ILE A 43 -10.66 -4.85 14.73
CA ILE A 43 -12.09 -4.84 14.45
C ILE A 43 -12.28 -3.99 13.21
N ASP A 44 -12.87 -4.57 12.16
CA ASP A 44 -13.12 -3.84 10.91
C ASP A 44 -14.01 -2.61 11.15
N ALA A 45 -13.45 -1.43 10.92
CA ALA A 45 -14.14 -0.17 11.16
C ALA A 45 -13.75 0.89 10.11
N PRO A 46 -14.06 0.68 8.83
CA PRO A 46 -13.63 1.55 7.73
C PRO A 46 -14.09 3.00 7.90
N CYS A 47 -15.22 3.24 8.55
CA CYS A 47 -15.69 4.60 8.87
C CYS A 47 -14.99 5.24 10.08
N ASN A 48 -13.93 4.63 10.62
CA ASN A 48 -13.18 5.09 11.80
C ASN A 48 -14.04 5.44 13.03
N GLY A 49 -15.11 4.69 13.25
CA GLY A 49 -15.97 4.89 14.41
C GLY A 49 -17.05 5.96 14.24
N ASN A 50 -17.32 6.41 13.00
CA ASN A 50 -18.39 7.38 12.69
C ASN A 50 -19.79 6.73 12.62
N GLN A 51 -19.91 5.45 12.94
CA GLN A 51 -21.17 4.69 13.02
C GLN A 51 -21.94 4.59 11.68
N SER A 52 -21.30 4.88 10.52
CA SER A 52 -21.94 4.96 9.23
C SER A 52 -21.90 3.65 8.42
N CYS A 53 -20.98 2.71 8.74
CA CYS A 53 -20.75 1.51 7.93
C CYS A 53 -21.29 0.19 8.52
N GLY A 54 -21.53 0.14 9.84
CA GLY A 54 -22.03 -1.06 10.52
C GLY A 54 -21.07 -2.25 10.60
N LYS A 55 -19.80 -2.12 10.17
CA LYS A 55 -18.88 -3.25 10.01
C LYS A 55 -18.17 -3.68 11.30
N CYS A 56 -18.08 -2.81 12.30
CA CYS A 56 -17.42 -3.12 13.57
C CYS A 56 -18.30 -3.95 14.52
N LYS A 57 -19.05 -4.92 13.98
CA LYS A 57 -19.89 -5.82 14.79
C LYS A 57 -19.03 -6.74 15.62
N VAL A 58 -19.33 -6.80 16.92
CA VAL A 58 -18.77 -7.75 17.87
C VAL A 58 -19.88 -8.33 18.70
N LYS A 59 -19.65 -9.46 19.36
CA LYS A 59 -20.66 -10.11 20.21
C LYS A 59 -20.30 -9.93 21.67
N LEU A 60 -21.18 -9.32 22.45
CA LEU A 60 -21.10 -9.26 23.89
C LEU A 60 -21.54 -10.62 24.46
N LEU A 61 -20.63 -11.33 25.12
CA LEU A 61 -20.89 -12.63 25.73
C LEU A 61 -21.27 -12.48 27.21
N GLU A 62 -20.55 -11.60 27.95
CA GLU A 62 -20.77 -11.36 29.38
C GLU A 62 -20.52 -9.88 29.70
N GLY A 63 -21.15 -9.38 30.77
CA GLY A 63 -21.03 -8.01 31.23
C GLY A 63 -22.11 -7.08 30.65
N LYS A 64 -21.99 -5.78 31.00
CA LYS A 64 -22.87 -4.70 30.51
C LYS A 64 -22.04 -3.58 29.90
N CYS A 65 -22.63 -2.88 28.95
CA CYS A 65 -22.01 -1.75 28.27
C CYS A 65 -23.04 -0.66 27.99
N ASP A 66 -22.56 0.55 27.77
CA ASP A 66 -23.38 1.66 27.28
C ASP A 66 -23.35 1.62 25.75
N THR A 67 -24.44 1.15 25.16
CA THR A 67 -24.60 1.02 23.69
C THR A 67 -26.06 1.14 23.29
N GLU A 68 -26.30 1.67 22.10
CA GLU A 68 -27.64 1.77 21.50
C GLU A 68 -27.71 0.91 20.25
N LYS A 69 -28.90 0.32 20.00
CA LYS A 69 -29.16 -0.38 18.77
C LYS A 69 -29.13 0.61 17.61
N THR A 70 -28.37 0.29 16.57
CA THR A 70 -28.24 1.08 15.36
C THR A 70 -29.00 0.42 14.20
N VAL A 71 -29.23 1.14 13.11
CA VAL A 71 -29.85 0.62 11.88
C VAL A 71 -29.05 -0.51 11.22
N HIS A 72 -27.78 -0.67 11.61
CA HIS A 72 -26.88 -1.69 11.06
C HIS A 72 -26.93 -3.04 11.80
N ILE A 73 -27.75 -3.14 12.88
CA ILE A 73 -27.93 -4.36 13.67
C ILE A 73 -29.41 -4.74 13.61
N SER A 74 -29.69 -5.94 13.10
CA SER A 74 -31.06 -6.47 13.05
C SER A 74 -31.60 -6.78 14.45
N ASP A 75 -32.92 -6.98 14.59
CA ASP A 75 -33.52 -7.38 15.86
C ASP A 75 -33.00 -8.71 16.36
N GLU A 76 -32.77 -9.65 15.43
CA GLU A 76 -32.22 -10.97 15.73
C GLU A 76 -30.76 -10.88 16.21
N GLU A 77 -29.91 -10.12 15.50
CA GLU A 77 -28.52 -9.89 15.91
C GLU A 77 -28.44 -9.23 17.28
N TRP A 78 -29.29 -8.23 17.54
CA TRP A 78 -29.35 -7.55 18.84
C TRP A 78 -29.74 -8.51 19.97
N GLN A 79 -30.70 -9.39 19.74
CA GLN A 79 -31.10 -10.43 20.71
C GLN A 79 -29.98 -11.45 20.95
N GLN A 80 -29.14 -11.71 19.96
CA GLN A 80 -27.98 -12.60 20.06
C GLN A 80 -26.76 -11.93 20.72
N GLY A 81 -26.85 -10.65 21.09
CA GLY A 81 -25.79 -9.89 21.75
C GLY A 81 -24.82 -9.19 20.81
N TYR A 82 -25.14 -9.03 19.51
CA TYR A 82 -24.28 -8.24 18.60
C TYR A 82 -24.43 -6.75 18.89
N ILE A 83 -23.29 -6.07 18.93
CA ILE A 83 -23.15 -4.63 19.16
C ILE A 83 -22.11 -4.05 18.19
N LEU A 84 -22.13 -2.72 17.97
CA LEU A 84 -21.07 -2.05 17.23
C LEU A 84 -19.98 -1.55 18.19
N ALA A 85 -18.76 -2.00 18.03
CA ALA A 85 -17.64 -1.60 18.89
C ALA A 85 -17.41 -0.08 18.91
N CYS A 86 -17.69 0.63 17.81
CA CYS A 86 -17.49 2.07 17.71
C CYS A 86 -18.53 2.91 18.46
N SER A 87 -19.76 2.39 18.69
CA SER A 87 -20.82 3.05 19.45
C SER A 87 -20.86 2.61 20.91
N THR A 88 -20.18 1.52 21.25
CA THR A 88 -20.20 0.92 22.58
C THR A 88 -19.12 1.51 23.48
N LYS A 89 -19.51 1.92 24.71
CA LYS A 89 -18.59 2.33 25.77
C LYS A 89 -18.51 1.26 26.84
N VAL A 90 -17.30 1.02 27.33
CA VAL A 90 -17.04 0.10 28.42
C VAL A 90 -17.56 0.70 29.73
N THR A 91 -18.41 0.00 30.47
CA THR A 91 -18.96 0.47 31.74
C THR A 91 -18.54 -0.39 32.93
N GLU A 92 -18.26 -1.67 32.70
CA GLU A 92 -17.80 -2.66 33.68
C GLU A 92 -17.00 -3.74 32.98
N ASP A 93 -16.52 -4.73 33.73
CA ASP A 93 -15.82 -5.89 33.15
C ASP A 93 -16.72 -6.62 32.14
N MET A 94 -16.17 -6.96 30.98
CA MET A 94 -16.93 -7.60 29.90
C MET A 94 -16.14 -8.64 29.11
N VAL A 95 -16.86 -9.58 28.50
CA VAL A 95 -16.31 -10.58 27.59
C VAL A 95 -16.85 -10.34 26.18
N ILE A 96 -15.94 -10.12 25.23
CA ILE A 96 -16.25 -9.82 23.85
C ILE A 96 -15.73 -10.94 22.96
N GLU A 97 -16.57 -11.38 22.03
CA GLU A 97 -16.16 -12.22 20.90
C GLU A 97 -16.09 -11.38 19.64
N VAL A 98 -14.91 -11.35 19.02
CA VAL A 98 -14.71 -10.73 17.70
C VAL A 98 -14.93 -11.82 16.67
N PRO A 99 -15.90 -11.69 15.74
CA PRO A 99 -16.17 -12.70 14.72
C PRO A 99 -14.92 -12.99 13.89
N SER A 100 -14.54 -14.26 13.79
CA SER A 100 -13.24 -14.69 13.23
C SER A 100 -13.11 -14.54 11.71
N LYS A 101 -14.20 -14.29 10.98
CA LYS A 101 -14.27 -14.48 9.52
C LYS A 101 -13.74 -13.35 8.66
N LEU A 102 -13.66 -12.13 9.16
CA LEU A 102 -13.09 -11.01 8.42
C LEU A 102 -11.67 -10.68 8.91
N SER A 103 -11.31 -11.14 10.11
CA SER A 103 -10.01 -10.84 10.70
C SER A 103 -8.90 -11.77 10.21
N SER A 104 -9.17 -13.05 9.97
CA SER A 104 -8.12 -14.05 9.69
C SER A 104 -7.53 -13.93 8.28
N SER A 105 -8.32 -13.70 7.25
CA SER A 105 -7.80 -13.60 5.87
C SER A 105 -7.09 -12.27 5.57
N MET A 106 -7.45 -11.19 6.26
CA MET A 106 -6.75 -9.90 6.17
C MET A 106 -5.59 -9.77 7.18
N HIS A 107 -5.56 -10.60 8.23
CA HIS A 107 -4.70 -10.40 9.41
C HIS A 107 -3.65 -11.46 9.64
N GLU A 108 -3.79 -12.66 9.10
CA GLU A 108 -2.63 -13.50 8.99
C GLU A 108 -1.69 -12.81 8.01
N MET A 109 -0.63 -12.20 8.54
CA MET A 109 0.51 -11.75 7.75
C MET A 109 1.16 -13.00 7.15
N LYS A 110 0.50 -13.61 6.14
CA LYS A 110 1.14 -14.63 5.34
C LYS A 110 2.20 -13.91 4.54
N ILE A 111 3.44 -14.24 4.83
CA ILE A 111 4.55 -13.87 3.98
C ILE A 111 4.37 -14.74 2.74
N GLU A 112 3.93 -14.11 1.65
CA GLU A 112 3.76 -14.76 0.36
C GLU A 112 5.08 -14.68 -0.41
N GLY A 113 5.64 -15.83 -0.77
CA GLY A 113 6.73 -15.95 -1.73
C GLY A 113 6.23 -15.58 -3.13
N SER A 114 7.11 -15.10 -4.00
CA SER A 114 6.76 -14.64 -5.33
C SER A 114 6.60 -15.78 -6.34
N ASP A 115 5.75 -15.57 -7.37
CA ASP A 115 5.90 -16.29 -8.64
C ASP A 115 7.10 -15.69 -9.40
N LYS A 116 8.28 -16.29 -9.15
CA LYS A 116 9.62 -15.82 -9.67
C LYS A 116 9.64 -15.52 -11.17
N LYS A 117 8.74 -16.14 -11.97
CA LYS A 117 8.71 -15.94 -13.42
C LYS A 117 7.99 -14.68 -13.87
N VAL A 118 6.93 -14.28 -13.17
CA VAL A 118 6.16 -13.07 -13.51
C VAL A 118 6.95 -11.84 -13.12
N ASP A 119 7.53 -11.86 -11.93
CA ASP A 119 8.31 -10.74 -11.41
C ASP A 119 9.57 -10.48 -12.23
N GLN A 120 10.27 -11.52 -12.66
CA GLN A 120 11.48 -11.36 -13.45
C GLN A 120 11.24 -10.64 -14.80
N LYS A 121 10.05 -10.81 -15.40
CA LYS A 121 9.67 -10.07 -16.61
C LYS A 121 9.54 -8.57 -16.35
N LEU A 122 8.97 -8.17 -15.22
CA LEU A 122 8.81 -6.76 -14.85
C LEU A 122 10.17 -6.08 -14.64
N TYR A 123 11.07 -6.71 -13.89
CA TYR A 123 12.42 -6.17 -13.65
C TYR A 123 13.26 -6.14 -14.93
N ASN A 124 13.16 -7.17 -15.78
CA ASN A 124 13.84 -7.20 -17.08
C ASN A 124 13.33 -6.09 -18.01
N ARG A 125 12.02 -5.81 -18.00
CA ARG A 125 11.44 -4.67 -18.70
C ARG A 125 11.99 -3.35 -18.18
N GLY A 126 12.07 -3.19 -16.86
CA GLY A 126 12.66 -2.01 -16.22
C GLY A 126 14.13 -1.82 -16.60
N ARG A 127 14.95 -2.88 -16.56
CA ARG A 127 16.36 -2.82 -17.01
C ARG A 127 16.47 -2.42 -18.48
N LYS A 128 15.71 -3.08 -19.34
CA LYS A 128 15.67 -2.72 -20.76
C LYS A 128 15.30 -1.25 -20.97
N PHE A 129 14.38 -0.73 -20.16
CA PHE A 129 14.01 0.67 -20.19
C PHE A 129 15.19 1.60 -19.86
N LEU A 130 16.02 1.26 -18.87
CA LEU A 130 17.25 2.03 -18.58
C LEU A 130 18.20 2.00 -19.79
N ASP A 131 18.41 0.81 -20.38
CA ASP A 131 19.28 0.64 -21.55
C ASP A 131 18.79 1.47 -22.74
N ASP A 132 17.50 1.39 -23.05
CA ASP A 132 16.88 2.11 -24.18
C ASP A 132 16.97 3.64 -24.01
N ASN A 133 17.10 4.14 -22.78
CA ASN A 133 17.21 5.57 -22.44
C ASN A 133 18.64 6.00 -22.08
N GLY A 134 19.62 5.13 -22.23
CA GLY A 134 21.03 5.43 -22.00
C GLY A 134 21.38 5.72 -20.54
N LEU A 135 20.56 5.24 -19.57
CA LEU A 135 20.83 5.35 -18.16
C LEU A 135 21.77 4.21 -17.72
N THR A 136 22.77 4.54 -16.93
CA THR A 136 23.81 3.58 -16.53
C THR A 136 23.41 2.83 -15.25
N TYR A 137 23.92 1.59 -15.11
CA TYR A 137 23.79 0.83 -13.85
C TYR A 137 24.81 1.22 -12.79
N THR A 138 25.48 2.34 -12.97
CA THR A 138 26.50 2.79 -12.04
C THR A 138 25.88 3.35 -10.78
N THR A 139 26.36 2.90 -9.65
CA THR A 139 26.04 3.49 -8.35
C THR A 139 27.28 4.18 -7.79
N ASN A 140 27.06 5.10 -6.87
CA ASN A 140 28.17 5.73 -6.12
C ASN A 140 28.64 4.87 -4.93
N LEU A 141 28.05 3.67 -4.75
CA LEU A 141 28.42 2.69 -3.72
C LEU A 141 29.48 1.74 -4.28
N VAL A 142 30.54 1.52 -3.54
CA VAL A 142 31.65 0.67 -3.93
C VAL A 142 32.04 -0.23 -2.77
N LYS A 143 32.27 -1.52 -3.06
CA LYS A 143 32.87 -2.47 -2.13
C LYS A 143 34.23 -2.87 -2.70
N LYS A 144 35.30 -2.71 -1.94
CA LYS A 144 36.67 -2.88 -2.41
C LYS A 144 37.54 -3.58 -1.39
N TYR A 145 38.12 -4.72 -1.78
CA TYR A 145 39.15 -5.40 -1.02
C TYR A 145 40.46 -4.63 -1.11
N ILE A 146 41.12 -4.49 0.03
CA ILE A 146 42.43 -3.83 0.16
C ILE A 146 43.35 -4.61 1.10
N GLU A 147 44.67 -4.54 0.83
CA GLU A 147 45.71 -5.07 1.70
C GLU A 147 46.53 -3.89 2.22
N LEU A 148 46.59 -3.75 3.53
CA LEU A 148 47.32 -2.66 4.18
C LEU A 148 48.65 -3.17 4.71
N ASP A 149 49.69 -2.31 4.71
CA ASP A 149 50.96 -2.61 5.35
C ASP A 149 50.75 -2.83 6.85
N LYS A 150 51.43 -3.85 7.40
CA LYS A 150 51.39 -4.12 8.83
C LYS A 150 52.14 -3.06 9.61
N PRO A 151 51.68 -2.70 10.81
CA PRO A 151 52.42 -1.77 11.67
C PRO A 151 53.77 -2.35 12.08
N SER A 152 54.79 -1.48 12.17
CA SER A 152 56.11 -1.78 12.69
C SER A 152 56.57 -0.63 13.58
N LEU A 153 57.75 -0.80 14.23
CA LEU A 153 58.32 0.29 15.03
C LEU A 153 58.69 1.51 14.18
N ASP A 154 58.97 1.29 12.88
CA ASP A 154 59.31 2.34 11.92
C ASP A 154 58.07 2.92 11.20
N ASP A 155 56.95 2.21 11.24
CA ASP A 155 55.67 2.63 10.68
C ASP A 155 54.55 2.42 11.70
N ASN A 156 54.49 3.27 12.72
CA ASN A 156 53.60 3.20 13.87
C ASN A 156 52.44 4.20 13.80
N ILE A 157 52.03 4.59 12.59
CA ILE A 157 50.85 5.47 12.38
C ILE A 157 49.56 4.79 12.86
N SER A 158 48.56 5.58 13.14
CA SER A 158 47.26 5.06 13.59
C SER A 158 46.59 4.13 12.56
N ASP A 159 45.71 3.27 13.02
CA ASP A 159 44.92 2.38 12.13
C ASP A 159 44.11 3.18 11.09
N VAL A 160 43.53 4.33 11.47
CA VAL A 160 42.81 5.23 10.58
C VAL A 160 43.74 5.86 9.55
N ASP A 161 44.88 6.43 9.98
CA ASP A 161 45.87 7.04 9.07
C ASP A 161 46.41 6.01 8.07
N ARG A 162 46.48 4.74 8.45
CA ARG A 162 46.93 3.63 7.58
C ARG A 162 45.91 3.39 6.46
N ILE A 163 44.61 3.36 6.79
CA ILE A 163 43.53 3.29 5.79
C ILE A 163 43.54 4.54 4.92
N GLU A 164 43.66 5.75 5.52
CA GLU A 164 43.70 7.01 4.78
C GLU A 164 44.88 7.08 3.81
N ARG A 165 46.05 6.63 4.24
CA ARG A 165 47.25 6.56 3.39
C ARG A 165 46.98 5.71 2.14
N TYR A 166 46.44 4.50 2.33
CA TYR A 166 46.09 3.63 1.21
C TYR A 166 45.06 4.26 0.27
N VAL A 167 43.96 4.80 0.83
CA VAL A 167 42.90 5.41 0.04
C VAL A 167 43.39 6.61 -0.78
N ARG A 168 44.31 7.42 -0.23
CA ARG A 168 44.90 8.56 -0.95
C ARG A 168 45.88 8.11 -2.03
N GLN A 169 46.72 7.12 -1.76
CA GLN A 169 47.76 6.69 -2.69
C GLN A 169 47.23 5.78 -3.79
N GLU A 170 46.40 4.78 -3.42
CA GLU A 170 45.98 3.72 -4.34
C GLU A 170 44.59 3.99 -4.94
N LEU A 171 43.68 4.63 -4.20
CA LEU A 171 42.32 4.92 -4.71
C LEU A 171 42.14 6.35 -5.20
N GLY A 172 43.10 7.25 -4.93
CA GLY A 172 43.13 8.60 -5.47
C GLY A 172 42.16 9.60 -4.84
N PHE A 173 41.56 9.31 -3.69
CA PHE A 173 40.66 10.23 -3.01
C PHE A 173 41.42 11.10 -1.99
N SER A 174 41.12 12.40 -1.98
CA SER A 174 41.77 13.37 -1.10
C SER A 174 41.15 13.48 0.29
N SER A 175 39.88 13.10 0.44
CA SER A 175 39.15 13.23 1.70
C SER A 175 38.37 11.95 2.02
N ILE A 176 38.41 11.57 3.29
CA ILE A 176 37.77 10.37 3.80
C ILE A 176 36.98 10.74 5.06
N ASP A 177 35.73 10.31 5.13
CA ASP A 177 34.92 10.41 6.34
C ASP A 177 34.74 9.03 6.96
N PHE A 178 34.97 8.97 8.25
CA PHE A 178 34.66 7.80 9.07
C PHE A 178 33.54 8.12 10.04
N ARG A 179 32.58 7.25 10.13
CA ARG A 179 31.55 7.29 11.18
C ARG A 179 32.13 6.72 12.48
N LEU A 180 31.53 7.08 13.60
CA LEU A 180 31.99 6.59 14.92
C LEU A 180 31.86 5.06 15.08
N ASP A 181 30.77 4.48 14.55
CA ASP A 181 30.56 3.02 14.54
C ASP A 181 31.67 2.28 13.77
N ILE A 182 32.09 2.84 12.63
CA ILE A 182 33.24 2.31 11.86
C ILE A 182 34.54 2.44 12.62
N LEU A 183 34.82 3.60 13.22
CA LEU A 183 36.04 3.80 14.04
C LEU A 183 36.13 2.78 15.17
N ARG A 184 35.00 2.39 15.77
CA ARG A 184 34.96 1.36 16.82
C ARG A 184 35.30 -0.05 16.30
N LYS A 185 35.01 -0.35 15.02
CA LYS A 185 35.27 -1.66 14.38
C LYS A 185 36.71 -1.78 13.90
N ILE A 186 37.31 -0.70 13.38
CA ILE A 186 38.64 -0.71 12.71
C ILE A 186 39.70 -1.48 13.48
N PRO A 187 39.98 -1.22 14.77
CA PRO A 187 41.13 -1.85 15.46
C PRO A 187 41.00 -3.38 15.53
N LYS A 188 39.78 -3.89 15.64
CA LYS A 188 39.53 -5.33 15.71
C LYS A 188 39.60 -5.94 14.31
N VAL A 189 38.87 -5.38 13.35
CA VAL A 189 38.73 -5.90 11.98
C VAL A 189 40.10 -5.96 11.26
N LEU A 190 40.96 -4.96 11.42
CA LEU A 190 42.29 -4.96 10.83
C LEU A 190 43.19 -6.13 11.31
N ARG A 191 42.98 -6.62 12.53
CA ARG A 191 43.77 -7.68 13.13
C ARG A 191 43.18 -9.08 12.97
N GLU A 192 41.91 -9.18 12.56
CA GLU A 192 41.22 -10.46 12.33
C GLU A 192 41.80 -11.22 11.13
N ASP A 193 42.13 -10.54 10.03
CA ASP A 193 42.73 -11.13 8.82
C ASP A 193 44.00 -10.37 8.41
N ASP A 194 44.85 -10.11 9.39
CA ASP A 194 46.24 -9.69 9.17
C ASP A 194 46.38 -8.46 8.25
N PHE A 195 45.55 -7.43 8.49
CA PHE A 195 45.44 -6.16 7.75
C PHE A 195 44.90 -6.29 6.32
N LYS A 196 44.22 -7.37 6.02
CA LYS A 196 43.45 -7.58 4.79
C LYS A 196 42.00 -7.32 5.08
N VAL A 197 41.43 -6.33 4.42
CA VAL A 197 40.04 -5.89 4.70
C VAL A 197 39.30 -5.51 3.46
N THR A 198 37.98 -5.58 3.53
CA THR A 198 37.08 -5.06 2.52
C THR A 198 36.39 -3.81 3.03
N LEU A 199 36.54 -2.70 2.30
CA LEU A 199 35.90 -1.43 2.56
C LEU A 199 34.64 -1.29 1.72
N THR A 200 33.52 -0.91 2.36
CA THR A 200 32.31 -0.45 1.64
C THR A 200 32.20 1.06 1.84
N TYR A 201 32.12 1.81 0.73
CA TYR A 201 32.10 3.27 0.79
C TYR A 201 31.25 3.89 -0.31
N VAL A 202 30.80 5.13 -0.07
CA VAL A 202 30.12 5.97 -1.06
C VAL A 202 31.07 7.03 -1.60
N LYS A 203 31.09 7.17 -2.94
CA LYS A 203 31.87 8.22 -3.63
C LYS A 203 31.05 9.48 -3.79
N LYS A 204 31.65 10.63 -3.49
CA LYS A 204 31.08 11.94 -3.79
C LYS A 204 32.19 12.89 -4.27
N LYS A 205 32.34 13.06 -5.57
CA LYS A 205 33.46 13.78 -6.16
C LYS A 205 34.81 13.19 -5.71
N ASN A 206 35.65 13.98 -5.05
CA ASN A 206 36.98 13.58 -4.58
C ASN A 206 36.99 13.11 -3.10
N LYS A 207 35.82 12.78 -2.56
CA LYS A 207 35.62 12.35 -1.18
C LYS A 207 34.92 11.00 -1.13
N ILE A 208 35.29 10.18 -0.13
CA ILE A 208 34.55 8.97 0.20
C ILE A 208 34.07 9.02 1.65
N THR A 209 32.96 8.33 1.91
CA THR A 209 32.46 8.04 3.26
C THR A 209 32.44 6.54 3.44
N ILE A 210 33.17 6.03 4.44
CA ILE A 210 33.20 4.61 4.75
C ILE A 210 31.90 4.23 5.47
N LEU A 211 31.18 3.26 4.90
CA LEU A 211 29.93 2.74 5.46
C LEU A 211 30.11 1.40 6.19
N ASN A 212 31.08 0.58 5.76
CA ASN A 212 31.39 -0.67 6.42
C ASN A 212 32.86 -1.05 6.21
N ILE A 213 33.41 -1.84 7.15
CA ILE A 213 34.73 -2.46 7.08
C ILE A 213 34.62 -3.90 7.58
N GLU A 214 35.13 -4.85 6.81
CA GLU A 214 35.04 -6.28 7.07
C GLU A 214 36.43 -6.91 6.92
N ALA A 215 36.75 -7.92 7.76
CA ALA A 215 37.99 -8.68 7.62
C ALA A 215 37.93 -9.57 6.37
N GLY A 216 39.05 -9.73 5.68
CA GLY A 216 39.17 -10.56 4.49
C GLY A 216 38.57 -10.00 3.22
N ASN A 217 38.42 -10.87 2.21
CA ASN A 217 37.91 -10.52 0.89
C ASN A 217 36.45 -10.88 0.75
N ASN A 218 35.58 -9.88 0.95
CA ASN A 218 34.12 -9.96 0.79
C ASN A 218 33.63 -9.06 -0.36
N GLU A 219 34.47 -8.78 -1.35
CA GLU A 219 34.22 -7.79 -2.41
C GLU A 219 32.96 -8.10 -3.24
N LYS A 220 32.57 -9.38 -3.34
CA LYS A 220 31.43 -9.82 -4.15
C LYS A 220 30.08 -9.83 -3.40
N GLU A 221 30.06 -9.52 -2.13
CA GLU A 221 28.85 -9.58 -1.30
C GLU A 221 28.30 -8.17 -1.04
N LEU A 222 27.51 -7.66 -1.94
CA LEU A 222 26.90 -6.33 -1.84
C LEU A 222 25.46 -6.36 -2.30
N TYR A 223 24.55 -6.15 -1.36
CA TYR A 223 23.12 -6.26 -1.60
C TYR A 223 22.38 -4.97 -1.25
N GLY A 224 21.19 -4.85 -1.81
CA GLY A 224 20.26 -3.77 -1.50
C GLY A 224 18.83 -4.25 -1.46
N LEU A 225 17.96 -3.44 -0.87
CA LEU A 225 16.52 -3.68 -0.81
C LEU A 225 15.77 -2.63 -1.61
N ALA A 226 14.84 -3.07 -2.45
CA ALA A 226 13.78 -2.25 -3.02
C ALA A 226 12.48 -2.55 -2.26
N VAL A 227 11.83 -1.52 -1.75
CA VAL A 227 10.65 -1.65 -0.89
C VAL A 227 9.53 -0.77 -1.42
N ASP A 228 8.34 -1.35 -1.51
CA ASP A 228 7.10 -0.64 -1.79
C ASP A 228 6.21 -0.69 -0.54
N ILE A 229 5.92 0.48 0.02
CA ILE A 229 5.12 0.64 1.23
C ILE A 229 3.71 1.10 0.84
N GLY A 230 2.88 0.15 0.43
CA GLY A 230 1.47 0.41 0.18
C GLY A 230 0.66 0.61 1.47
N THR A 231 -0.49 1.27 1.33
CA THR A 231 -1.44 1.42 2.43
C THR A 231 -1.93 0.06 2.92
N THR A 232 -2.20 -0.86 2.01
CA THR A 232 -2.76 -2.19 2.31
C THR A 232 -1.71 -3.29 2.37
N SER A 233 -0.71 -3.26 1.49
CA SER A 233 0.34 -4.29 1.40
C SER A 233 1.72 -3.67 1.32
N VAL A 234 2.72 -4.42 1.78
CA VAL A 234 4.13 -4.06 1.70
C VAL A 234 4.88 -5.16 0.96
N VAL A 235 5.78 -4.77 0.08
CA VAL A 235 6.61 -5.69 -0.71
C VAL A 235 8.07 -5.30 -0.53
N VAL A 236 8.92 -6.31 -0.31
CA VAL A 236 10.37 -6.17 -0.17
C VAL A 236 11.06 -7.08 -1.19
N CYS A 237 12.02 -6.54 -1.93
CA CYS A 237 12.88 -7.30 -2.85
C CYS A 237 14.34 -7.14 -2.46
N LEU A 238 15.06 -8.26 -2.41
CA LEU A 238 16.51 -8.31 -2.25
C LEU A 238 17.18 -8.34 -3.62
N VAL A 239 18.13 -7.45 -3.82
CA VAL A 239 18.85 -7.26 -5.09
C VAL A 239 20.35 -7.41 -4.87
N ASP A 240 21.00 -8.21 -5.70
CA ASP A 240 22.44 -8.24 -5.84
C ASP A 240 22.91 -7.01 -6.63
N LEU A 241 23.68 -6.13 -6.00
CA LEU A 241 24.12 -4.86 -6.60
C LEU A 241 25.32 -5.01 -7.56
N PHE A 242 25.87 -6.20 -7.73
CA PHE A 242 26.85 -6.50 -8.78
C PHE A 242 26.20 -6.98 -10.06
N THR A 243 25.23 -7.90 -9.95
CA THR A 243 24.53 -8.48 -11.10
C THR A 243 23.27 -7.71 -11.46
N ASN A 244 22.76 -6.88 -10.55
CA ASN A 244 21.47 -6.20 -10.63
C ASN A 244 20.28 -7.18 -10.72
N GLU A 245 20.46 -8.41 -10.25
CA GLU A 245 19.41 -9.42 -10.23
C GLU A 245 18.63 -9.37 -8.92
N VAL A 246 17.31 -9.56 -9.04
CA VAL A 246 16.45 -9.77 -7.87
C VAL A 246 16.60 -11.21 -7.42
N LEU A 247 17.09 -11.41 -6.21
CA LEU A 247 17.38 -12.72 -5.63
C LEU A 247 16.15 -13.33 -4.97
N GLU A 248 15.42 -12.53 -4.20
CA GLU A 248 14.22 -12.97 -3.48
C GLU A 248 13.26 -11.81 -3.26
N ARG A 249 11.98 -12.13 -3.06
CA ARG A 249 10.91 -11.19 -2.77
C ARG A 249 10.00 -11.75 -1.68
N ALA A 250 9.55 -10.88 -0.78
CA ALA A 250 8.53 -11.20 0.20
C ALA A 250 7.47 -10.09 0.26
N SER A 251 6.22 -10.45 0.55
CA SER A 251 5.12 -9.51 0.70
C SER A 251 4.20 -9.90 1.83
N SER A 252 3.58 -8.91 2.46
CA SER A 252 2.55 -9.11 3.48
C SER A 252 1.57 -7.96 3.53
N GLY A 253 0.51 -8.10 4.32
CA GLY A 253 -0.34 -6.98 4.71
C GLY A 253 0.43 -5.95 5.52
N ASN A 254 0.05 -4.67 5.39
CA ASN A 254 0.58 -3.60 6.23
C ASN A 254 -0.09 -3.65 7.61
N ALA A 255 0.66 -3.93 8.66
CA ALA A 255 0.15 -4.05 10.03
C ALA A 255 -0.55 -2.76 10.55
N GLN A 256 -0.32 -1.61 9.90
CA GLN A 256 -1.02 -0.37 10.24
C GLN A 256 -2.53 -0.40 9.93
N ILE A 257 -3.03 -1.40 9.20
CA ILE A 257 -4.46 -1.51 8.84
C ILE A 257 -5.36 -1.50 10.10
N ARG A 258 -4.89 -2.04 11.22
CA ARG A 258 -5.60 -2.02 12.51
C ARG A 258 -5.83 -0.61 13.07
N TYR A 259 -5.03 0.35 12.64
CA TYR A 259 -5.15 1.75 13.04
C TYR A 259 -5.96 2.60 12.06
N GLY A 260 -6.25 2.08 10.88
CA GLY A 260 -7.07 2.71 9.87
C GLY A 260 -6.97 1.99 8.52
N ALA A 261 -8.10 1.80 7.86
CA ALA A 261 -8.17 1.17 6.54
C ALA A 261 -7.54 2.06 5.44
N ASP A 262 -7.57 3.37 5.62
CA ASP A 262 -7.05 4.37 4.69
C ASP A 262 -6.05 5.33 5.36
N VAL A 263 -5.43 6.19 4.55
CA VAL A 263 -4.40 7.14 5.00
C VAL A 263 -4.93 8.16 6.00
N ILE A 264 -6.14 8.68 5.82
CA ILE A 264 -6.74 9.69 6.71
C ILE A 264 -6.97 9.12 8.10
N ASN A 265 -7.54 7.91 8.16
CA ASN A 265 -7.80 7.22 9.41
C ASN A 265 -6.51 6.92 10.18
N ARG A 266 -5.42 6.57 9.49
CA ARG A 266 -4.09 6.36 10.11
C ARG A 266 -3.50 7.65 10.65
N ILE A 267 -3.64 8.77 9.92
CA ILE A 267 -3.22 10.09 10.40
C ILE A 267 -3.98 10.45 11.68
N VAL A 268 -5.32 10.32 11.67
CA VAL A 268 -6.16 10.61 12.85
C VAL A 268 -5.76 9.77 14.05
N PHE A 269 -5.51 8.48 13.86
CA PHE A 269 -5.03 7.60 14.93
C PHE A 269 -3.63 8.01 15.42
N ALA A 270 -2.69 8.27 14.52
CA ALA A 270 -1.32 8.64 14.87
C ALA A 270 -1.25 9.91 15.71
N VAL A 271 -2.09 10.90 15.42
CA VAL A 271 -2.16 12.18 16.15
C VAL A 271 -2.86 12.03 17.50
N LYS A 272 -3.86 11.15 17.61
CA LYS A 272 -4.61 10.90 18.85
C LYS A 272 -3.68 10.27 19.89
N LYS A 273 -3.56 10.91 21.08
CA LYS A 273 -2.71 10.44 22.19
C LYS A 273 -1.22 10.21 21.79
N ASP A 274 -0.73 10.92 20.79
CA ASP A 274 0.67 10.80 20.29
C ASP A 274 1.07 9.37 19.89
N ASN A 275 0.19 8.67 19.15
CA ASN A 275 0.38 7.28 18.72
C ASN A 275 1.34 7.11 17.52
N ILE A 276 2.11 8.13 17.16
CA ILE A 276 3.04 8.09 16.01
C ILE A 276 4.01 6.91 16.11
N LYS A 277 4.55 6.68 17.31
CA LYS A 277 5.49 5.55 17.55
C LYS A 277 4.83 4.19 17.35
N LEU A 278 3.54 4.05 17.67
CA LEU A 278 2.80 2.80 17.44
C LEU A 278 2.61 2.55 15.94
N THR A 279 2.27 3.59 15.17
CA THR A 279 2.15 3.46 13.71
C THR A 279 3.49 3.19 13.05
N GLN A 280 4.59 3.80 13.53
CA GLN A 280 5.94 3.52 13.05
C GLN A 280 6.37 2.08 13.37
N LYS A 281 6.15 1.63 14.60
CA LYS A 281 6.45 0.25 15.01
C LYS A 281 5.73 -0.77 14.14
N ALA A 282 4.44 -0.57 13.88
CA ALA A 282 3.66 -1.48 13.05
C ALA A 282 4.23 -1.66 11.65
N ILE A 283 4.70 -0.57 11.02
CA ILE A 283 5.25 -0.66 9.67
C ILE A 283 6.67 -1.22 9.65
N ILE A 284 7.51 -0.89 10.62
CA ILE A 284 8.91 -1.30 10.64
C ILE A 284 9.10 -2.65 11.30
N GLU A 285 8.72 -2.77 12.59
CA GLU A 285 9.01 -3.96 13.39
C GLU A 285 8.07 -5.12 13.09
N GLU A 286 6.81 -4.82 12.72
CA GLU A 286 5.78 -5.84 12.55
C GLU A 286 5.45 -6.13 11.07
N THR A 287 5.98 -5.33 10.13
CA THR A 287 5.77 -5.55 8.69
C THR A 287 7.10 -5.70 7.94
N ILE A 288 7.92 -4.64 7.84
CA ILE A 288 9.10 -4.64 6.96
C ILE A 288 10.18 -5.58 7.50
N ASN A 289 10.52 -5.51 8.80
CA ASN A 289 11.58 -6.34 9.38
C ASN A 289 11.27 -7.85 9.32
N PRO A 290 10.05 -8.34 9.56
CA PRO A 290 9.69 -9.74 9.32
C PRO A 290 9.85 -10.18 7.87
N LEU A 291 9.50 -9.32 6.89
CA LEU A 291 9.72 -9.61 5.47
C LEU A 291 11.21 -9.69 5.14
N ILE A 292 12.01 -8.77 5.64
CA ILE A 292 13.46 -8.80 5.48
C ILE A 292 14.04 -10.08 6.10
N GLN A 293 13.59 -10.46 7.29
CA GLN A 293 14.08 -11.67 7.97
C GLN A 293 13.75 -12.93 7.17
N SER A 294 12.52 -13.04 6.64
CA SER A 294 12.16 -14.20 5.81
C SER A 294 13.04 -14.31 4.55
N ILE A 295 13.39 -13.17 3.94
CA ILE A 295 14.32 -13.16 2.80
C ILE A 295 15.71 -13.64 3.21
N TYR A 296 16.21 -13.25 4.39
CA TYR A 296 17.49 -13.74 4.90
C TYR A 296 17.47 -15.24 5.21
N ASP A 297 16.38 -15.73 5.77
CA ASP A 297 16.19 -17.16 6.08
C ASP A 297 16.21 -18.02 4.80
N GLU A 298 15.61 -17.52 3.71
CA GLU A 298 15.57 -18.21 2.41
C GLU A 298 16.89 -18.13 1.64
N THR A 299 17.59 -16.99 1.72
CA THR A 299 18.79 -16.74 0.90
C THR A 299 20.10 -17.03 1.62
N GLY A 300 20.09 -17.07 2.95
CA GLY A 300 21.30 -17.18 3.79
C GLY A 300 22.16 -15.91 3.79
N ILE A 301 21.69 -14.79 3.22
CA ILE A 301 22.45 -13.55 3.14
C ILE A 301 22.44 -12.84 4.49
N SER A 302 23.64 -12.36 4.92
CA SER A 302 23.78 -11.59 6.15
C SER A 302 23.23 -10.17 5.98
N LYS A 303 22.55 -9.67 7.01
CA LYS A 303 22.10 -8.27 7.09
C LYS A 303 23.24 -7.26 6.93
N ASP A 304 24.45 -7.63 7.35
CA ASP A 304 25.64 -6.76 7.31
C ASP A 304 26.08 -6.45 5.86
N ASN A 305 25.68 -7.27 4.89
CA ASN A 305 25.96 -7.08 3.47
C ASN A 305 24.87 -6.29 2.73
N VAL A 306 23.77 -5.94 3.40
CA VAL A 306 22.70 -5.09 2.86
C VAL A 306 22.98 -3.63 3.22
N ILE A 307 23.53 -2.88 2.26
CA ILE A 307 24.11 -1.54 2.49
C ILE A 307 23.27 -0.41 1.89
N ARG A 308 22.27 -0.73 1.08
CA ARG A 308 21.38 0.27 0.48
C ARG A 308 19.94 -0.20 0.51
N VAL A 309 19.02 0.72 0.83
CA VAL A 309 17.58 0.51 0.79
C VAL A 309 16.94 1.67 0.03
N VAL A 310 16.05 1.37 -0.90
CA VAL A 310 15.20 2.34 -1.57
C VAL A 310 13.76 2.01 -1.22
N LEU A 311 13.05 2.99 -0.67
CA LEU A 311 11.65 2.87 -0.28
C LEU A 311 10.79 3.81 -1.11
N SER A 312 9.72 3.29 -1.68
CA SER A 312 8.63 4.08 -2.26
C SER A 312 7.34 3.82 -1.49
N GLY A 313 6.47 4.80 -1.45
CA GLY A 313 5.18 4.75 -0.82
C GLY A 313 4.53 6.13 -0.85
N ASN A 314 3.23 6.19 -0.61
CA ASN A 314 2.56 7.49 -0.57
C ASN A 314 3.10 8.38 0.56
N THR A 315 2.80 9.68 0.47
CA THR A 315 3.35 10.67 1.41
C THR A 315 3.01 10.36 2.87
N THR A 316 1.82 9.81 3.14
CA THR A 316 1.44 9.40 4.50
C THR A 316 2.27 8.22 4.98
N MET A 317 2.43 7.18 4.15
CA MET A 317 3.21 6.00 4.53
C MET A 317 4.67 6.34 4.80
N SER A 318 5.29 7.15 3.93
CA SER A 318 6.66 7.61 4.12
C SER A 318 6.82 8.51 5.37
N THR A 319 5.81 9.34 5.67
CA THR A 319 5.80 10.20 6.88
C THR A 319 5.69 9.37 8.16
N LEU A 320 4.79 8.39 8.19
CA LEU A 320 4.62 7.49 9.34
C LEU A 320 5.81 6.53 9.51
N PHE A 321 6.42 6.07 8.42
CA PHE A 321 7.67 5.29 8.46
C PHE A 321 8.79 6.06 9.15
N LEU A 322 8.92 7.35 8.89
CA LEU A 322 9.91 8.22 9.53
C LEU A 322 9.53 8.63 10.96
N GLY A 323 8.32 8.34 11.43
CA GLY A 323 7.83 8.77 12.73
C GLY A 323 7.63 10.29 12.83
N ILE A 324 7.35 10.95 11.70
CA ILE A 324 7.10 12.39 11.62
C ILE A 324 5.61 12.69 11.85
N TYR A 325 5.31 13.81 12.52
CA TYR A 325 3.95 14.25 12.79
C TYR A 325 3.13 14.49 11.51
N PRO A 326 2.02 13.75 11.27
CA PRO A 326 1.38 13.69 9.96
C PRO A 326 0.16 14.60 9.78
N ASP A 327 -0.33 15.31 10.81
CA ASP A 327 -1.66 15.92 10.82
C ASP A 327 -1.89 16.94 9.70
N TYR A 328 -0.86 17.69 9.34
CA TYR A 328 -0.96 18.72 8.31
C TYR A 328 -1.09 18.17 6.88
N LEU A 329 -0.90 16.86 6.69
CA LEU A 329 -1.17 16.22 5.40
C LEU A 329 -2.67 16.26 5.04
N ARG A 330 -3.56 16.18 6.05
CA ARG A 330 -5.02 16.12 5.87
C ARG A 330 -5.75 17.44 6.16
N LEU A 331 -5.06 18.41 6.72
CA LEU A 331 -5.63 19.71 7.05
C LEU A 331 -5.27 20.73 5.97
N GLU A 332 -6.29 21.44 5.47
CA GLU A 332 -6.06 22.53 4.52
C GLU A 332 -5.05 23.56 5.09
N PRO A 333 -4.03 23.98 4.33
CA PRO A 333 -3.82 23.80 2.89
C PRO A 333 -3.01 22.54 2.48
N TYR A 334 -3.05 21.44 3.21
CA TYR A 334 -2.47 20.12 2.86
C TYR A 334 -0.95 20.16 2.64
N ILE A 335 -0.20 20.57 3.66
CA ILE A 335 1.26 20.78 3.55
C ILE A 335 2.03 19.53 4.03
N PRO A 336 2.77 18.83 3.15
CA PRO A 336 3.63 17.74 3.55
C PRO A 336 4.85 18.25 4.34
N PRO A 337 5.38 17.46 5.31
CA PRO A 337 6.54 17.86 6.11
C PRO A 337 7.83 17.94 5.27
N TYR A 338 7.89 17.23 4.15
CA TYR A 338 8.97 17.25 3.18
C TYR A 338 8.48 16.72 1.83
N LEU A 339 9.11 17.15 0.75
CA LEU A 339 8.96 16.55 -0.58
C LEU A 339 10.12 15.60 -0.88
N LYS A 340 11.33 16.00 -0.49
CA LYS A 340 12.53 15.19 -0.64
C LYS A 340 13.16 14.95 0.73
N CYS A 341 13.22 13.68 1.15
CA CYS A 341 13.86 13.29 2.39
C CYS A 341 15.41 13.30 2.23
N PRO A 342 16.19 13.81 3.20
CA PRO A 342 17.63 13.58 3.21
C PRO A 342 17.92 12.09 3.36
N ASN A 343 19.11 11.64 2.91
CA ASN A 343 19.55 10.27 3.16
C ASN A 343 19.64 10.02 4.68
N ILE A 344 19.06 8.94 5.13
CA ILE A 344 19.09 8.46 6.49
C ILE A 344 19.81 7.10 6.54
N MET A 345 20.16 6.64 7.73
CA MET A 345 20.78 5.33 7.93
C MET A 345 19.77 4.31 8.43
N GLY A 346 20.04 3.02 8.20
CA GLY A 346 19.19 1.93 8.66
C GLY A 346 18.92 1.99 10.16
N GLU A 347 19.94 2.31 10.97
CA GLU A 347 19.84 2.47 12.42
C GLU A 347 18.86 3.57 12.86
N ASN A 348 18.72 4.65 12.09
CA ASN A 348 17.86 5.79 12.45
C ASN A 348 16.38 5.42 12.44
N VAL A 349 16.02 4.39 11.70
CA VAL A 349 14.63 3.92 11.56
C VAL A 349 14.42 2.49 12.07
N GLY A 350 15.47 1.81 12.52
CA GLY A 350 15.36 0.47 13.09
C GLY A 350 15.10 -0.65 12.07
N LEU A 351 15.55 -0.47 10.82
CA LEU A 351 15.48 -1.52 9.80
C LEU A 351 16.50 -2.65 10.11
N ASN A 352 16.09 -3.89 9.85
CA ASN A 352 16.94 -5.08 10.00
C ASN A 352 17.93 -5.23 8.83
N VAL A 353 18.81 -4.22 8.66
CA VAL A 353 19.88 -4.16 7.66
C VAL A 353 21.18 -3.74 8.34
N ASN A 354 22.27 -3.57 7.60
CA ASN A 354 23.48 -2.96 8.16
C ASN A 354 23.15 -1.59 8.77
N ASP A 355 23.64 -1.32 9.98
CA ASP A 355 23.36 -0.07 10.71
C ASP A 355 23.72 1.18 9.90
N SER A 356 24.78 1.09 9.08
CA SER A 356 25.24 2.15 8.17
C SER A 356 24.60 2.10 6.79
N ALA A 357 23.63 1.22 6.55
CA ALA A 357 22.95 1.14 5.28
C ALA A 357 22.27 2.47 4.93
N LEU A 358 22.49 2.92 3.70
CA LEU A 358 21.86 4.15 3.21
C LEU A 358 20.40 3.87 2.85
N VAL A 359 19.47 4.58 3.48
CA VAL A 359 18.04 4.51 3.21
C VAL A 359 17.63 5.75 2.42
N TYR A 360 17.12 5.53 1.22
CA TYR A 360 16.60 6.56 0.33
C TYR A 360 15.09 6.39 0.18
N LEU A 361 14.36 7.46 0.42
CA LEU A 361 12.93 7.52 0.16
C LEU A 361 12.70 8.23 -1.17
N SER A 362 11.89 7.63 -2.05
CA SER A 362 11.44 8.26 -3.29
C SER A 362 10.74 9.59 -2.97
N PRO A 363 11.01 10.66 -3.75
CA PRO A 363 10.47 11.98 -3.45
C PRO A 363 8.96 12.05 -3.65
N ASN A 364 8.30 12.79 -2.79
CA ASN A 364 6.88 13.11 -2.88
C ASN A 364 6.65 14.31 -3.81
N VAL A 365 5.43 14.45 -4.32
CA VAL A 365 4.97 15.63 -5.10
C VAL A 365 4.09 16.51 -4.22
N ALA A 366 3.16 15.91 -3.48
CA ALA A 366 2.18 16.61 -2.64
C ALA A 366 1.75 15.72 -1.45
N SER A 367 0.81 16.18 -0.66
CA SER A 367 0.30 15.42 0.50
C SER A 367 -0.34 14.08 0.13
N TYR A 368 -0.91 13.96 -1.07
CA TYR A 368 -1.60 12.77 -1.52
C TYR A 368 -0.95 12.09 -2.75
N VAL A 369 0.12 12.67 -3.31
CA VAL A 369 0.91 12.05 -4.39
C VAL A 369 2.33 11.87 -3.89
N GLY A 370 2.71 10.66 -3.64
CA GLY A 370 3.95 10.29 -2.97
C GLY A 370 5.01 9.66 -3.86
N GLY A 371 5.99 9.05 -3.18
CA GLY A 371 7.13 8.39 -3.79
C GLY A 371 6.76 7.14 -4.60
N ASP A 372 5.63 6.51 -4.33
CA ASP A 372 5.06 5.42 -5.12
C ASP A 372 4.74 5.87 -6.55
N ILE A 373 4.11 7.02 -6.69
CA ILE A 373 3.72 7.57 -7.98
C ILE A 373 4.93 8.11 -8.75
N THR A 374 5.85 8.81 -8.10
CA THR A 374 7.07 9.25 -8.78
C THR A 374 7.92 8.07 -9.26
N ALA A 375 8.02 6.99 -8.47
CA ALA A 375 8.64 5.74 -8.86
C ALA A 375 7.87 5.03 -10.00
N GLY A 376 6.53 5.05 -9.94
CA GLY A 376 5.65 4.54 -10.98
C GLY A 376 5.85 5.26 -12.31
N VAL A 377 5.92 6.58 -12.29
CA VAL A 377 6.20 7.41 -13.47
C VAL A 377 7.61 7.11 -14.03
N LEU A 378 8.62 6.96 -13.17
CA LEU A 378 9.96 6.57 -13.61
C LEU A 378 9.91 5.24 -14.38
N SER A 379 9.22 4.24 -13.85
CA SER A 379 9.16 2.89 -14.43
C SER A 379 8.24 2.78 -15.65
N SER A 380 7.26 3.67 -15.82
CA SER A 380 6.33 3.71 -16.96
C SER A 380 6.97 4.28 -18.22
N GLY A 381 7.95 5.18 -18.08
CA GLY A 381 8.61 5.84 -19.20
C GLY A 381 7.89 7.07 -19.75
N ILE A 382 6.81 7.55 -19.13
CA ILE A 382 6.08 8.76 -19.56
C ILE A 382 7.02 9.95 -19.73
N TRP A 383 7.97 10.13 -18.83
CA TRP A 383 8.92 11.23 -18.81
C TRP A 383 9.89 11.27 -20.02
N THR A 384 9.90 10.24 -20.88
CA THR A 384 10.71 10.21 -22.13
C THR A 384 9.85 10.24 -23.39
N SER A 385 8.55 10.02 -23.27
CA SER A 385 7.63 9.89 -24.40
C SER A 385 7.17 11.24 -24.91
N GLU A 386 7.02 11.38 -26.22
CA GLU A 386 6.30 12.49 -26.85
C GLU A 386 4.78 12.28 -26.84
N GLU A 387 4.35 11.02 -26.67
CA GLU A 387 2.95 10.62 -26.61
C GLU A 387 2.34 11.05 -25.29
N ASN A 388 1.10 11.56 -25.34
CA ASN A 388 0.32 11.86 -24.14
C ASN A 388 -0.12 10.56 -23.48
N ALA A 389 0.31 10.36 -22.25
CA ALA A 389 -0.01 9.16 -21.51
C ALA A 389 -0.83 9.49 -20.24
N LEU A 390 -1.83 8.67 -20.00
CA LEU A 390 -2.58 8.63 -18.75
C LEU A 390 -2.07 7.44 -17.92
N PHE A 391 -1.53 7.72 -16.75
CA PHE A 391 -1.12 6.72 -15.78
C PHE A 391 -2.13 6.70 -14.64
N ILE A 392 -2.65 5.53 -14.32
CA ILE A 392 -3.62 5.32 -13.24
C ILE A 392 -3.05 4.24 -12.31
N ASP A 393 -2.79 4.59 -11.06
CA ASP A 393 -2.51 3.60 -10.01
C ASP A 393 -3.82 3.26 -9.29
N LEU A 394 -4.23 2.01 -9.40
CA LEU A 394 -5.46 1.50 -8.80
C LEU A 394 -5.12 0.77 -7.49
N GLY A 395 -5.11 1.50 -6.40
CA GLY A 395 -4.89 0.98 -5.05
C GLY A 395 -6.01 1.39 -4.08
N THR A 396 -5.67 1.47 -2.80
CA THR A 396 -6.56 2.01 -1.75
C THR A 396 -6.91 3.49 -2.01
N ASN A 397 -5.97 4.25 -2.56
CA ASN A 397 -6.23 5.53 -3.21
C ASN A 397 -6.16 5.33 -4.72
N GLY A 398 -6.67 6.29 -5.46
CA GLY A 398 -6.47 6.35 -6.90
C GLY A 398 -5.58 7.53 -7.21
N GLU A 399 -4.38 7.27 -7.66
CA GLU A 399 -3.47 8.32 -8.09
C GLU A 399 -3.38 8.32 -9.61
N ILE A 400 -3.46 9.52 -10.19
CA ILE A 400 -3.53 9.71 -11.64
C ILE A 400 -2.46 10.69 -12.07
N VAL A 401 -1.74 10.36 -13.16
CA VAL A 401 -0.80 11.25 -13.82
C VAL A 401 -1.17 11.33 -15.29
N PHE A 402 -1.22 12.54 -15.83
CA PHE A 402 -1.40 12.77 -17.25
C PHE A 402 -0.27 13.66 -17.76
N GLY A 403 0.33 13.30 -18.89
CA GLY A 403 1.38 14.10 -19.52
C GLY A 403 2.30 13.31 -20.43
N ASN A 404 3.45 13.91 -20.68
CA ASN A 404 4.52 13.40 -21.52
C ASN A 404 5.87 13.96 -21.03
N LYS A 405 6.93 13.90 -21.87
CA LYS A 405 8.25 14.43 -21.52
C LYS A 405 8.29 15.94 -21.22
N ASP A 406 7.34 16.71 -21.73
CA ASP A 406 7.33 18.18 -21.66
C ASP A 406 6.52 18.71 -20.45
N PHE A 407 5.51 17.95 -20.00
CA PHE A 407 4.70 18.30 -18.84
C PHE A 407 4.13 17.03 -18.16
N MET A 408 3.90 17.12 -16.88
CA MET A 408 3.21 16.07 -16.10
C MET A 408 2.31 16.72 -15.05
N MET A 409 1.02 16.43 -15.12
CA MET A 409 0.02 16.81 -14.14
C MET A 409 -0.38 15.58 -13.33
N CYS A 410 -0.67 15.75 -12.04
CA CYS A 410 -1.11 14.64 -11.21
C CYS A 410 -2.18 15.06 -10.21
N CYS A 411 -3.02 14.10 -9.83
CA CYS A 411 -3.99 14.25 -8.75
C CYS A 411 -4.13 12.95 -7.97
N ALA A 412 -4.80 13.01 -6.83
CA ALA A 412 -5.18 11.85 -6.04
C ALA A 412 -6.68 11.86 -5.78
N CYS A 413 -7.32 10.70 -5.91
CA CYS A 413 -8.74 10.50 -5.67
C CYS A 413 -8.93 9.60 -4.46
N SER A 414 -9.92 9.92 -3.61
CA SER A 414 -10.32 9.06 -2.50
C SER A 414 -11.22 7.91 -3.00
N ALA A 415 -10.63 6.93 -3.68
CA ALA A 415 -11.34 5.76 -4.19
C ALA A 415 -11.77 4.81 -3.06
N GLY A 416 -11.00 4.74 -1.98
CA GLY A 416 -11.19 3.76 -0.93
C GLY A 416 -10.74 2.35 -1.34
N PRO A 417 -10.75 1.38 -0.41
CA PRO A 417 -10.18 0.06 -0.65
C PRO A 417 -11.10 -0.90 -1.44
N ALA A 418 -12.17 -0.41 -2.08
CA ALA A 418 -13.17 -1.24 -2.75
C ALA A 418 -12.56 -2.13 -3.86
N PHE A 419 -11.60 -1.60 -4.60
CA PHE A 419 -10.88 -2.35 -5.62
C PHE A 419 -9.97 -3.45 -5.07
N GLU A 420 -9.60 -3.40 -3.80
CA GLU A 420 -8.85 -4.44 -3.10
C GLU A 420 -9.77 -5.38 -2.28
N GLY A 421 -11.10 -5.30 -2.52
CA GLY A 421 -12.13 -6.03 -1.77
C GLY A 421 -12.46 -5.42 -0.40
N GLY A 422 -11.78 -4.34 -0.01
CA GLY A 422 -12.05 -3.66 1.25
C GLY A 422 -13.36 -2.89 1.22
N GLY A 423 -14.11 -2.93 2.32
CA GLY A 423 -15.40 -2.25 2.38
C GLY A 423 -16.57 -2.99 1.69
N ILE A 424 -16.32 -4.10 1.01
CA ILE A 424 -17.31 -5.01 0.41
C ILE A 424 -17.59 -6.17 1.37
N SER A 425 -18.84 -6.57 1.53
CA SER A 425 -19.25 -7.54 2.55
C SER A 425 -18.60 -8.92 2.38
N CYS A 426 -18.48 -9.41 1.15
CA CYS A 426 -17.77 -10.65 0.80
C CYS A 426 -16.43 -10.39 0.10
N GLY A 427 -15.92 -9.14 0.16
CA GLY A 427 -14.70 -8.76 -0.52
C GLY A 427 -13.45 -9.33 0.15
N MET A 428 -12.47 -9.74 -0.65
CA MET A 428 -11.18 -10.23 -0.22
C MET A 428 -10.08 -9.89 -1.23
N ARG A 429 -8.82 -10.06 -0.84
CA ARG A 429 -7.70 -9.94 -1.77
C ARG A 429 -7.70 -11.06 -2.80
N ALA A 430 -7.04 -10.84 -3.93
CA ALA A 430 -6.80 -11.86 -4.95
C ALA A 430 -5.85 -12.93 -4.39
N SER A 431 -6.43 -13.96 -3.77
CA SER A 431 -5.73 -15.12 -3.20
C SER A 431 -6.59 -16.37 -3.39
N SER A 432 -6.08 -17.55 -3.07
CA SER A 432 -6.83 -18.80 -3.18
C SER A 432 -8.19 -18.68 -2.50
N GLY A 433 -9.27 -19.10 -3.19
CA GLY A 433 -10.65 -18.97 -2.75
C GLY A 433 -11.35 -17.66 -3.17
N ALA A 434 -10.65 -16.69 -3.74
CA ALA A 434 -11.27 -15.48 -4.23
C ALA A 434 -11.91 -15.70 -5.61
N ILE A 435 -13.16 -15.27 -5.77
CA ILE A 435 -13.83 -15.21 -7.07
C ILE A 435 -13.18 -14.09 -7.86
N GLU A 436 -12.55 -14.42 -8.99
CA GLU A 436 -11.83 -13.46 -9.86
C GLU A 436 -12.58 -13.12 -11.15
N GLN A 437 -13.46 -14.02 -11.64
CA GLN A 437 -14.28 -13.78 -12.82
C GLN A 437 -15.69 -14.32 -12.60
N ILE A 438 -16.68 -13.63 -13.17
CA ILE A 438 -18.09 -13.99 -13.07
C ILE A 438 -18.77 -13.80 -14.44
N LYS A 439 -19.57 -14.79 -14.81
CA LYS A 439 -20.51 -14.69 -15.94
C LYS A 439 -21.90 -15.03 -15.45
N ILE A 440 -22.88 -14.17 -15.71
CA ILE A 440 -24.27 -14.40 -15.32
C ILE A 440 -25.09 -14.77 -16.57
N ASP A 441 -25.78 -15.90 -16.50
CA ASP A 441 -26.69 -16.30 -17.57
C ASP A 441 -27.91 -15.35 -17.65
N LYS A 442 -28.22 -14.83 -18.84
CA LYS A 442 -29.26 -13.81 -19.03
C LYS A 442 -30.68 -14.33 -18.78
N GLN A 443 -30.93 -15.64 -18.90
CA GLN A 443 -32.28 -16.22 -18.77
C GLN A 443 -32.53 -16.73 -17.35
N THR A 444 -31.53 -17.43 -16.75
CA THR A 444 -31.67 -18.05 -15.44
C THR A 444 -31.19 -17.15 -14.31
N LEU A 445 -30.41 -16.13 -14.61
CA LEU A 445 -29.72 -15.25 -13.67
C LEU A 445 -28.77 -16.02 -12.73
N GLU A 446 -28.29 -17.21 -13.17
CA GLU A 446 -27.32 -18.02 -12.42
C GLU A 446 -25.89 -17.60 -12.74
N PRO A 447 -25.01 -17.41 -11.73
CA PRO A 447 -23.62 -17.08 -11.93
C PRO A 447 -22.77 -18.31 -12.21
N LYS A 448 -21.84 -18.19 -13.13
CA LYS A 448 -20.71 -19.10 -13.29
C LYS A 448 -19.48 -18.41 -12.72
N LEU A 449 -18.90 -18.99 -11.68
CA LEU A 449 -17.77 -18.43 -10.93
C LEU A 449 -16.45 -19.03 -11.41
N THR A 450 -15.41 -18.22 -11.54
CA THR A 450 -14.01 -18.65 -11.63
C THR A 450 -13.30 -18.24 -10.34
N VAL A 451 -12.71 -19.21 -9.65
CA VAL A 451 -12.11 -19.04 -8.33
C VAL A 451 -10.60 -19.26 -8.40
N ILE A 452 -9.81 -18.37 -7.83
CA ILE A 452 -8.35 -18.48 -7.79
C ILE A 452 -7.97 -19.76 -7.01
N GLY A 453 -7.11 -20.59 -7.60
CA GLY A 453 -6.62 -21.84 -7.00
C GLY A 453 -7.52 -23.04 -7.23
N ASP A 454 -8.52 -22.94 -8.12
CA ASP A 454 -9.46 -24.03 -8.46
C ASP A 454 -10.08 -24.71 -7.20
N CYS A 455 -10.40 -23.90 -6.20
CA CYS A 455 -11.01 -24.32 -4.94
C CYS A 455 -12.38 -23.69 -4.74
N GLU A 456 -13.02 -24.00 -3.61
CA GLU A 456 -14.32 -23.45 -3.27
C GLU A 456 -14.26 -21.94 -2.97
N PRO A 457 -15.32 -21.15 -3.32
CA PRO A 457 -15.32 -19.71 -3.16
C PRO A 457 -15.42 -19.31 -1.68
N ILE A 458 -14.55 -18.41 -1.23
CA ILE A 458 -14.53 -17.83 0.12
C ILE A 458 -15.03 -16.38 0.09
N GLY A 459 -14.76 -15.67 -1.03
CA GLY A 459 -15.11 -14.27 -1.20
C GLY A 459 -14.84 -13.82 -2.64
N ILE A 460 -14.84 -12.51 -2.89
CA ILE A 460 -14.66 -11.92 -4.22
C ILE A 460 -13.53 -10.91 -4.20
N CYS A 461 -12.62 -10.96 -5.16
CA CYS A 461 -11.56 -9.96 -5.30
C CYS A 461 -11.97 -8.80 -6.23
N GLY A 462 -11.12 -7.78 -6.35
CA GLY A 462 -11.42 -6.56 -7.10
C GLY A 462 -11.79 -6.80 -8.57
N SER A 463 -11.07 -7.67 -9.28
CA SER A 463 -11.41 -8.04 -10.67
C SER A 463 -12.78 -8.72 -10.74
N GLY A 464 -13.06 -9.63 -9.80
CA GLY A 464 -14.37 -10.29 -9.72
C GLY A 464 -15.52 -9.31 -9.45
N ILE A 465 -15.30 -8.25 -8.64
CA ILE A 465 -16.31 -7.21 -8.39
C ILE A 465 -16.58 -6.42 -9.66
N ILE A 466 -15.56 -6.05 -10.43
CA ILE A 466 -15.71 -5.36 -11.72
C ILE A 466 -16.54 -6.21 -12.67
N ASP A 467 -16.19 -7.48 -12.82
CA ASP A 467 -16.95 -8.42 -13.66
C ASP A 467 -18.41 -8.56 -13.17
N LEU A 468 -18.60 -8.72 -11.86
CA LEU A 468 -19.93 -8.86 -11.28
C LEU A 468 -20.83 -7.66 -11.59
N ILE A 469 -20.37 -6.44 -11.31
CA ILE A 469 -21.15 -5.21 -11.58
C ILE A 469 -21.47 -5.08 -13.08
N CYS A 470 -20.49 -5.38 -13.94
CA CYS A 470 -20.68 -5.42 -15.38
C CYS A 470 -21.77 -6.42 -15.78
N GLN A 471 -21.68 -7.67 -15.30
CA GLN A 471 -22.64 -8.72 -15.62
C GLN A 471 -24.06 -8.41 -15.08
N MET A 472 -24.14 -7.87 -13.86
CA MET A 472 -25.43 -7.45 -13.28
C MET A 472 -26.09 -6.32 -14.09
N LEU A 473 -25.29 -5.38 -14.63
CA LEU A 473 -25.80 -4.32 -15.51
C LEU A 473 -26.31 -4.89 -16.85
N LEU A 474 -25.50 -5.75 -17.50
CA LEU A 474 -25.84 -6.37 -18.79
C LEU A 474 -27.03 -7.33 -18.72
N THR A 475 -27.26 -7.98 -17.59
CA THR A 475 -28.40 -8.86 -17.35
C THR A 475 -29.61 -8.12 -16.79
N LYS A 476 -29.50 -6.79 -16.61
CA LYS A 476 -30.53 -5.93 -16.04
C LYS A 476 -30.95 -6.31 -14.61
N ILE A 477 -30.08 -6.99 -13.87
CA ILE A 477 -30.23 -7.23 -12.42
C ILE A 477 -30.15 -5.89 -11.68
N ILE A 478 -29.24 -5.00 -12.10
CA ILE A 478 -29.13 -3.63 -11.59
C ILE A 478 -29.42 -2.61 -12.67
N ASP A 479 -29.91 -1.45 -12.26
CA ASP A 479 -29.98 -0.27 -13.10
C ASP A 479 -28.65 0.50 -13.15
N ARG A 480 -28.60 1.56 -13.92
CA ARG A 480 -27.41 2.43 -14.04
C ARG A 480 -27.02 3.17 -12.74
N ARG A 481 -27.85 3.11 -11.70
CA ARG A 481 -27.56 3.63 -10.35
C ARG A 481 -27.07 2.53 -9.40
N GLY A 482 -26.94 1.31 -9.90
CA GLY A 482 -26.58 0.15 -9.09
C GLY A 482 -27.70 -0.39 -8.20
N LYS A 483 -28.97 -0.04 -8.49
CA LYS A 483 -30.12 -0.53 -7.73
C LYS A 483 -30.63 -1.84 -8.30
N ILE A 484 -30.79 -2.84 -7.43
CA ILE A 484 -31.32 -4.16 -7.81
C ILE A 484 -32.78 -4.07 -8.20
N GLN A 485 -33.11 -4.62 -9.37
CA GLN A 485 -34.47 -4.53 -9.93
C GLN A 485 -35.41 -5.48 -9.20
N LYS A 486 -36.58 -4.93 -8.78
CA LYS A 486 -37.65 -5.71 -8.17
C LYS A 486 -38.43 -6.51 -9.24
N GLY A 487 -38.94 -7.69 -8.88
CA GLY A 487 -39.82 -8.49 -9.75
C GLY A 487 -39.08 -9.44 -10.70
N LEU A 488 -37.75 -9.56 -10.60
CA LEU A 488 -37.00 -10.61 -11.29
C LEU A 488 -37.26 -11.96 -10.60
N ASP A 489 -37.59 -12.99 -11.38
CA ASP A 489 -37.85 -14.35 -10.87
C ASP A 489 -36.53 -15.11 -10.70
N SER A 490 -35.89 -14.93 -9.56
CA SER A 490 -34.67 -15.65 -9.18
C SER A 490 -34.53 -15.76 -7.66
N LYS A 491 -34.21 -16.97 -7.18
CA LYS A 491 -33.90 -17.21 -5.77
C LYS A 491 -32.63 -16.51 -5.29
N ARG A 492 -31.80 -16.01 -6.23
CA ARG A 492 -30.56 -15.29 -5.95
C ARG A 492 -30.78 -13.83 -5.62
N ILE A 493 -31.96 -13.28 -5.92
CA ILE A 493 -32.32 -11.88 -5.68
C ILE A 493 -33.24 -11.82 -4.48
N ARG A 494 -32.79 -11.14 -3.42
CA ARG A 494 -33.56 -11.00 -2.18
C ARG A 494 -33.57 -9.53 -1.77
N PHE A 495 -34.56 -9.18 -0.96
CA PHE A 495 -34.68 -7.84 -0.38
C PHE A 495 -34.81 -7.95 1.15
N SER A 496 -34.08 -7.14 1.87
CA SER A 496 -34.20 -7.05 3.32
C SER A 496 -35.51 -6.36 3.75
N GLU A 497 -35.85 -6.36 5.04
CA GLU A 497 -36.98 -5.63 5.61
C GLU A 497 -36.91 -4.11 5.33
N HIS A 498 -35.71 -3.58 5.10
CA HIS A 498 -35.47 -2.18 4.73
C HIS A 498 -35.39 -1.97 3.21
N GLU A 499 -35.89 -2.94 2.43
CA GLU A 499 -35.92 -2.91 0.96
C GLU A 499 -34.52 -2.81 0.29
N ILE A 500 -33.42 -3.15 1.00
CA ILE A 500 -32.09 -3.24 0.44
C ILE A 500 -31.99 -4.55 -0.35
N GLY A 501 -31.71 -4.44 -1.64
CA GLY A 501 -31.52 -5.61 -2.50
C GLY A 501 -30.15 -6.26 -2.30
N GLU A 502 -30.12 -7.58 -2.44
CA GLU A 502 -28.88 -8.37 -2.46
C GLU A 502 -28.93 -9.45 -3.54
N TYR A 503 -27.76 -9.81 -4.07
CA TYR A 503 -27.59 -10.90 -5.02
C TYR A 503 -26.67 -11.96 -4.43
N VAL A 504 -27.12 -13.23 -4.45
CA VAL A 504 -26.39 -14.37 -3.89
C VAL A 504 -25.42 -14.94 -4.91
N LEU A 505 -24.11 -14.85 -4.64
CA LEU A 505 -23.05 -15.41 -5.44
C LEU A 505 -22.91 -16.94 -5.22
N ALA A 506 -22.90 -17.35 -3.95
CA ALA A 506 -22.82 -18.76 -3.56
C ALA A 506 -23.72 -19.01 -2.35
N PHE A 507 -24.53 -20.06 -2.41
CA PHE A 507 -25.35 -20.49 -1.28
C PHE A 507 -24.53 -21.31 -0.30
N LYS A 508 -24.71 -21.10 0.98
CA LYS A 508 -24.06 -21.90 2.04
C LYS A 508 -24.43 -23.40 1.98
N GLU A 509 -25.59 -23.70 1.40
CA GLU A 509 -26.07 -25.08 1.25
C GLU A 509 -25.24 -25.87 0.24
N ASP A 510 -24.58 -25.19 -0.68
CA ASP A 510 -23.75 -25.78 -1.73
C ASP A 510 -22.30 -26.00 -1.28
N TYR A 511 -21.86 -25.37 -0.14
CA TYR A 511 -20.47 -25.35 0.31
C TYR A 511 -20.36 -25.49 1.83
N GLU A 512 -19.80 -26.61 2.30
CA GLU A 512 -19.71 -26.95 3.75
C GLU A 512 -18.94 -25.92 4.60
N HIS A 513 -17.97 -25.22 4.01
CA HIS A 513 -17.14 -24.24 4.72
C HIS A 513 -17.82 -22.86 4.89
N LEU A 514 -18.92 -22.60 4.17
CA LEU A 514 -19.66 -21.36 4.29
C LEU A 514 -20.63 -21.39 5.48
N GLU A 515 -20.48 -20.45 6.41
CA GLU A 515 -21.46 -20.30 7.50
C GLU A 515 -22.70 -19.51 7.05
N ASN A 516 -22.52 -18.60 6.06
CA ASN A 516 -23.57 -17.80 5.46
C ASN A 516 -23.41 -17.79 3.95
N ASP A 517 -24.48 -17.42 3.23
CA ASP A 517 -24.41 -17.19 1.80
C ASP A 517 -23.38 -16.09 1.49
N LEU A 518 -22.64 -16.25 0.39
CA LEU A 518 -21.83 -15.17 -0.15
C LEU A 518 -22.75 -14.23 -0.95
N VAL A 519 -22.89 -13.00 -0.50
CA VAL A 519 -23.79 -12.01 -1.10
C VAL A 519 -23.06 -10.71 -1.41
N ILE A 520 -23.55 -10.01 -2.44
CA ILE A 520 -23.29 -8.59 -2.65
C ILE A 520 -24.61 -7.83 -2.52
N ASN A 521 -24.61 -6.76 -1.78
CA ASN A 521 -25.79 -5.95 -1.56
C ASN A 521 -25.65 -4.54 -2.17
N GLU A 522 -26.75 -3.78 -2.22
CA GLU A 522 -26.74 -2.43 -2.79
C GLU A 522 -25.79 -1.45 -2.08
N VAL A 523 -25.43 -1.68 -0.82
CA VAL A 523 -24.45 -0.84 -0.09
C VAL A 523 -23.05 -1.11 -0.61
N ASP A 524 -22.72 -2.37 -0.87
CA ASP A 524 -21.44 -2.77 -1.47
C ASP A 524 -21.32 -2.21 -2.89
N ILE A 525 -22.40 -2.32 -3.69
CA ILE A 525 -22.47 -1.79 -5.06
C ILE A 525 -22.28 -0.26 -5.05
N ASP A 526 -22.94 0.48 -4.16
CA ASP A 526 -22.79 1.93 -4.01
C ASP A 526 -21.35 2.31 -3.64
N SER A 527 -20.73 1.58 -2.69
CA SER A 527 -19.33 1.78 -2.32
C SER A 527 -18.40 1.62 -3.52
N PHE A 528 -18.62 0.59 -4.34
CA PHE A 528 -17.82 0.35 -5.55
C PHE A 528 -18.07 1.43 -6.63
N ILE A 529 -19.32 1.84 -6.87
CA ILE A 529 -19.66 2.90 -7.82
C ILE A 529 -19.01 4.23 -7.43
N ARG A 530 -18.95 4.56 -6.15
CA ARG A 530 -18.24 5.76 -5.66
C ARG A 530 -16.74 5.65 -5.91
N ALA A 531 -16.14 4.50 -5.65
CA ALA A 531 -14.72 4.27 -5.90
C ALA A 531 -14.38 4.47 -7.38
N LYS A 532 -15.15 3.84 -8.30
CA LYS A 532 -14.91 4.01 -9.73
C LYS A 532 -15.20 5.44 -10.20
N GLY A 533 -16.22 6.08 -9.63
CA GLY A 533 -16.58 7.48 -9.91
C GLY A 533 -15.44 8.43 -9.53
N ALA A 534 -14.76 8.20 -8.40
CA ALA A 534 -13.61 8.98 -7.98
C ALA A 534 -12.44 8.88 -8.97
N ILE A 535 -12.15 7.67 -9.48
CA ILE A 535 -11.08 7.46 -10.47
C ILE A 535 -11.41 8.17 -11.79
N TYR A 536 -12.60 7.92 -12.34
CA TYR A 536 -12.98 8.50 -13.62
C TYR A 536 -13.04 10.03 -13.57
N SER A 537 -13.71 10.59 -12.55
CA SER A 537 -13.80 12.04 -12.37
C SER A 537 -12.42 12.69 -12.15
N GLY A 538 -11.52 12.02 -11.41
CA GLY A 538 -10.15 12.50 -11.25
C GLY A 538 -9.40 12.57 -12.60
N ALA A 539 -9.52 11.54 -13.44
CA ALA A 539 -8.92 11.52 -14.77
C ALA A 539 -9.54 12.59 -15.69
N SER A 540 -10.86 12.72 -15.68
CA SER A 540 -11.61 13.71 -16.46
C SER A 540 -11.18 15.14 -16.11
N ILE A 541 -11.19 15.49 -14.82
CA ILE A 541 -10.80 16.81 -14.34
C ILE A 541 -9.34 17.13 -14.62
N LEU A 542 -8.46 16.13 -14.46
CA LEU A 542 -7.02 16.32 -14.72
C LEU A 542 -6.78 16.74 -16.18
N ILE A 543 -7.46 16.09 -17.12
CA ILE A 543 -7.37 16.39 -18.56
C ILE A 543 -8.10 17.69 -18.90
N GLU A 544 -9.30 17.92 -18.34
CA GLU A 544 -10.06 19.16 -18.51
C GLU A 544 -9.30 20.38 -18.02
N SER A 545 -8.51 20.25 -16.93
CA SER A 545 -7.68 21.35 -16.39
C SER A 545 -6.67 21.91 -17.39
N LEU A 546 -6.35 21.14 -18.43
CA LEU A 546 -5.50 21.55 -19.56
C LEU A 546 -6.31 21.99 -20.78
N GLY A 547 -7.64 22.04 -20.70
CA GLY A 547 -8.53 22.34 -21.82
C GLY A 547 -8.56 21.24 -22.87
N MET A 548 -8.30 20.00 -22.48
CA MET A 548 -8.24 18.81 -23.33
C MET A 548 -9.39 17.84 -22.99
N ASP A 549 -9.55 16.79 -23.80
CA ASP A 549 -10.48 15.68 -23.59
C ASP A 549 -9.75 14.33 -23.73
N PHE A 550 -10.44 13.21 -23.53
CA PHE A 550 -9.84 11.87 -23.59
C PHE A 550 -9.32 11.46 -24.97
N GLU A 551 -9.68 12.16 -26.07
CA GLU A 551 -9.20 11.84 -27.41
C GLU A 551 -7.71 12.09 -27.57
N VAL A 552 -7.14 13.01 -26.77
CA VAL A 552 -5.72 13.36 -26.80
C VAL A 552 -4.81 12.27 -26.23
N ILE A 553 -5.37 11.26 -25.57
CA ILE A 553 -4.62 10.17 -24.95
C ILE A 553 -4.10 9.22 -26.01
N ASP A 554 -2.80 9.01 -26.05
CA ASP A 554 -2.14 8.03 -26.90
C ASP A 554 -1.93 6.69 -26.20
N LYS A 555 -1.68 6.72 -24.87
CA LYS A 555 -1.46 5.53 -24.03
C LYS A 555 -2.11 5.65 -22.67
N VAL A 556 -2.57 4.53 -22.13
CA VAL A 556 -3.04 4.40 -20.75
C VAL A 556 -2.23 3.33 -20.05
N TYR A 557 -1.51 3.71 -19.00
CA TYR A 557 -0.80 2.79 -18.12
C TYR A 557 -1.62 2.52 -16.87
N ILE A 558 -1.94 1.26 -16.62
CA ILE A 558 -2.66 0.83 -15.42
C ILE A 558 -1.66 0.13 -14.50
N ALA A 559 -1.49 0.68 -13.31
CA ALA A 559 -0.66 0.14 -12.23
C ALA A 559 -1.52 -0.28 -11.03
N GLY A 560 -0.89 -0.91 -10.05
CA GLY A 560 -1.51 -1.27 -8.77
C GLY A 560 -1.80 -2.75 -8.61
N GLY A 561 -2.31 -3.10 -7.42
CA GLY A 561 -2.48 -4.49 -6.98
C GLY A 561 -3.69 -5.25 -7.56
N ILE A 562 -4.57 -4.58 -8.32
CA ILE A 562 -5.81 -5.19 -8.89
C ILE A 562 -5.47 -6.22 -9.98
N GLY A 563 -4.21 -6.25 -10.35
CA GLY A 563 -3.63 -7.41 -10.98
C GLY A 563 -3.74 -7.51 -12.47
N ASN A 564 -3.02 -8.51 -12.94
CA ASN A 564 -2.93 -8.91 -14.34
C ASN A 564 -4.28 -9.33 -14.98
N ASN A 565 -5.37 -9.34 -14.19
CA ASN A 565 -6.68 -9.88 -14.56
C ASN A 565 -7.78 -8.80 -14.68
N LEU A 566 -7.40 -7.51 -14.76
CA LEU A 566 -8.37 -6.45 -15.02
C LEU A 566 -8.89 -6.58 -16.47
N ASP A 567 -10.17 -6.85 -16.63
CA ASP A 567 -10.82 -6.82 -17.92
C ASP A 567 -11.09 -5.37 -18.35
N ILE A 568 -10.44 -4.94 -19.44
CA ILE A 568 -10.54 -3.56 -19.96
C ILE A 568 -11.95 -3.27 -20.46
N GLU A 569 -12.59 -4.22 -21.16
CA GLU A 569 -13.95 -4.03 -21.68
C GLU A 569 -14.95 -3.84 -20.53
N ASN A 570 -14.88 -4.70 -19.52
CA ASN A 570 -15.75 -4.60 -18.35
C ASN A 570 -15.48 -3.30 -17.58
N SER A 571 -14.22 -2.87 -17.49
CA SER A 571 -13.83 -1.62 -16.83
C SER A 571 -14.35 -0.38 -17.54
N ILE A 572 -14.36 -0.39 -18.87
CA ILE A 572 -14.97 0.68 -19.68
C ILE A 572 -16.50 0.64 -19.56
N LEU A 573 -17.10 -0.56 -19.61
CA LEU A 573 -18.54 -0.74 -19.54
C LEU A 573 -19.15 -0.18 -18.26
N ILE A 574 -18.44 -0.34 -17.13
CA ILE A 574 -18.88 0.24 -15.87
C ILE A 574 -18.46 1.71 -15.69
N GLY A 575 -17.64 2.26 -16.59
CA GLY A 575 -17.13 3.63 -16.55
C GLY A 575 -16.02 3.86 -15.52
N LEU A 576 -15.20 2.85 -15.26
CA LEU A 576 -13.96 3.00 -14.50
C LEU A 576 -12.85 3.60 -15.37
N LEU A 577 -12.78 3.17 -16.64
CA LEU A 577 -11.83 3.64 -17.63
C LEU A 577 -12.55 4.38 -18.78
N PRO A 578 -11.88 5.33 -19.46
CA PRO A 578 -12.48 6.06 -20.58
C PRO A 578 -12.72 5.15 -21.78
N ASP A 579 -13.77 5.45 -22.54
CA ASP A 579 -14.16 4.70 -23.74
C ASP A 579 -13.33 5.16 -24.96
N ILE A 580 -12.08 4.70 -25.03
CA ILE A 580 -11.13 4.96 -26.11
C ILE A 580 -10.61 3.63 -26.68
N ASP A 581 -9.79 3.71 -27.74
CA ASP A 581 -9.21 2.51 -28.39
C ASP A 581 -8.50 1.61 -27.38
N ARG A 582 -8.90 0.34 -27.31
CA ARG A 582 -8.42 -0.67 -26.35
C ARG A 582 -6.94 -0.97 -26.52
N SER A 583 -6.38 -0.78 -27.70
CA SER A 583 -4.95 -0.97 -27.97
C SER A 583 -4.06 0.03 -27.24
N LYS A 584 -4.61 1.14 -26.75
CA LYS A 584 -3.90 2.16 -25.97
C LYS A 584 -3.64 1.73 -24.52
N PHE A 585 -4.37 0.74 -24.01
CA PHE A 585 -4.27 0.30 -22.60
C PHE A 585 -3.12 -0.69 -22.40
N GLN A 586 -2.34 -0.47 -21.36
CA GLN A 586 -1.24 -1.34 -20.97
C GLN A 586 -1.19 -1.49 -19.45
N TYR A 587 -1.28 -2.74 -18.97
CA TYR A 587 -1.04 -3.05 -17.56
C TYR A 587 0.48 -3.14 -17.29
N ILE A 588 0.95 -2.47 -16.25
CA ILE A 588 2.38 -2.36 -15.93
C ILE A 588 2.79 -2.95 -14.58
N GLY A 589 1.86 -3.53 -13.84
CA GLY A 589 2.13 -4.21 -12.56
C GLY A 589 2.41 -3.28 -11.40
N ASN A 590 3.20 -3.74 -10.42
CA ASN A 590 3.66 -2.91 -9.33
C ASN A 590 4.78 -1.97 -9.81
N SER A 591 4.36 -0.85 -10.39
CA SER A 591 5.23 0.18 -10.97
C SER A 591 6.09 0.90 -9.91
N SER A 592 5.57 1.06 -8.68
CA SER A 592 6.25 1.63 -7.53
C SER A 592 7.48 0.78 -7.14
N LEU A 593 7.31 -0.53 -7.02
CA LEU A 593 8.41 -1.45 -6.70
C LEU A 593 9.47 -1.48 -7.80
N VAL A 594 9.04 -1.51 -9.07
CA VAL A 594 9.97 -1.46 -10.21
C VAL A 594 10.77 -0.16 -10.21
N GLY A 595 10.12 0.98 -9.97
CA GLY A 595 10.79 2.28 -9.86
C GLY A 595 11.78 2.33 -8.68
N SER A 596 11.43 1.74 -7.53
CA SER A 596 12.35 1.57 -6.39
C SER A 596 13.56 0.73 -6.76
N TYR A 597 13.35 -0.39 -7.47
CA TYR A 597 14.42 -1.24 -7.99
C TYR A 597 15.34 -0.47 -8.96
N LEU A 598 14.81 0.25 -9.94
CA LEU A 598 15.59 1.04 -10.88
C LEU A 598 16.44 2.11 -10.16
N THR A 599 15.86 2.77 -9.17
CA THR A 599 16.53 3.77 -8.33
C THR A 599 17.64 3.14 -7.47
N LEU A 600 17.47 1.89 -7.05
CA LEU A 600 18.44 1.14 -6.27
C LEU A 600 19.70 0.82 -7.08
N ILE A 601 19.54 0.37 -8.33
CA ILE A 601 20.63 -0.11 -9.20
C ILE A 601 21.28 0.98 -10.04
N SER A 602 20.67 2.18 -10.13
CA SER A 602 21.13 3.28 -11.01
C SER A 602 21.08 4.63 -10.31
N SER A 603 22.23 5.30 -10.23
CA SER A 603 22.29 6.70 -9.78
C SER A 603 21.65 7.67 -10.77
N ASP A 604 21.70 7.35 -12.06
CA ASP A 604 21.07 8.17 -13.12
C ASP A 604 19.55 8.08 -12.99
N ALA A 605 19.00 6.87 -12.77
CA ALA A 605 17.58 6.68 -12.51
C ALA A 605 17.12 7.45 -11.26
N ARG A 606 17.94 7.47 -10.19
CA ARG A 606 17.66 8.25 -8.98
C ARG A 606 17.60 9.75 -9.27
N HIS A 607 18.55 10.28 -10.03
CA HIS A 607 18.52 11.69 -10.41
C HIS A 607 17.30 12.01 -11.27
N LYS A 608 16.94 11.11 -12.19
CA LYS A 608 15.75 11.26 -13.03
C LYS A 608 14.46 11.23 -12.19
N LEU A 609 14.39 10.35 -11.19
CA LEU A 609 13.27 10.31 -10.24
C LEU A 609 13.08 11.65 -9.50
N GLU A 610 14.19 12.28 -9.09
CA GLU A 610 14.17 13.60 -8.46
C GLU A 610 13.71 14.70 -9.43
N GLU A 611 14.11 14.63 -10.69
CA GLU A 611 13.65 15.56 -11.75
C GLU A 611 12.15 15.37 -12.01
N ILE A 612 11.68 14.13 -12.19
CA ILE A 612 10.25 13.80 -12.37
C ILE A 612 9.42 14.43 -11.25
N ALA A 613 9.78 14.18 -9.99
CA ALA A 613 9.04 14.74 -8.86
C ALA A 613 9.00 16.27 -8.86
N SER A 614 10.06 16.92 -9.32
CA SER A 614 10.14 18.40 -9.41
C SER A 614 9.36 18.99 -10.58
N GLN A 615 9.10 18.21 -11.63
CA GLN A 615 8.38 18.64 -12.83
C GLN A 615 6.86 18.35 -12.74
N MET A 616 6.46 17.41 -11.89
CA MET A 616 5.04 17.08 -11.71
C MET A 616 4.29 18.23 -11.02
N THR A 617 3.16 18.62 -11.60
CA THR A 617 2.25 19.63 -11.05
C THR A 617 1.03 18.94 -10.44
N TYR A 618 0.82 19.15 -9.15
CA TYR A 618 -0.33 18.58 -8.44
C TYR A 618 -1.59 19.44 -8.60
N VAL A 619 -2.70 18.81 -8.90
CA VAL A 619 -4.06 19.39 -8.95
C VAL A 619 -4.84 18.92 -7.74
N GLU A 620 -5.25 19.85 -6.88
CA GLU A 620 -6.10 19.56 -5.73
C GLU A 620 -7.57 19.49 -6.20
N LEU A 621 -8.11 18.28 -6.30
CA LEU A 621 -9.47 18.04 -6.83
C LEU A 621 -10.55 18.69 -5.96
N SER A 622 -10.36 18.74 -4.63
CA SER A 622 -11.38 19.23 -3.68
C SER A 622 -11.75 20.71 -3.89
N VAL A 623 -10.85 21.49 -4.49
CA VAL A 623 -11.06 22.92 -4.78
C VAL A 623 -11.36 23.19 -6.26
N TYR A 624 -11.36 22.15 -7.12
CA TYR A 624 -11.63 22.34 -8.54
C TYR A 624 -13.14 22.55 -8.78
N PRO A 625 -13.56 23.63 -9.46
CA PRO A 625 -14.96 24.06 -9.48
C PRO A 625 -15.96 23.01 -10.02
N THR A 626 -15.57 22.24 -11.03
CA THR A 626 -16.43 21.26 -11.70
C THR A 626 -16.30 19.84 -11.14
N TYR A 627 -15.37 19.60 -10.18
CA TYR A 627 -15.07 18.25 -9.70
C TYR A 627 -16.28 17.54 -9.08
N MET A 628 -17.06 18.22 -8.24
CA MET A 628 -18.22 17.59 -7.58
C MET A 628 -19.32 17.20 -8.56
N ASP A 629 -19.55 18.02 -9.58
CA ASP A 629 -20.57 17.73 -10.62
C ASP A 629 -20.12 16.54 -11.48
N GLU A 630 -18.84 16.48 -11.84
CA GLU A 630 -18.26 15.37 -12.58
C GLU A 630 -18.23 14.09 -11.74
N PHE A 631 -17.88 14.18 -10.44
CA PHE A 631 -17.92 13.03 -9.53
C PHE A 631 -19.33 12.44 -9.41
N VAL A 632 -20.36 13.27 -9.20
CA VAL A 632 -21.76 12.82 -9.13
C VAL A 632 -22.18 12.19 -10.46
N SER A 633 -21.77 12.77 -11.58
CA SER A 633 -22.06 12.23 -12.91
C SER A 633 -21.37 10.89 -13.13
N SER A 634 -20.16 10.73 -12.62
CA SER A 634 -19.40 9.49 -12.67
C SER A 634 -19.90 8.41 -11.70
N CYS A 635 -20.77 8.73 -10.73
CA CYS A 635 -21.44 7.75 -9.86
C CYS A 635 -22.63 7.04 -10.53
N PHE A 636 -22.62 6.95 -11.86
CA PHE A 636 -23.55 6.14 -12.67
C PHE A 636 -22.75 5.12 -13.50
N LEU A 637 -23.41 4.10 -13.98
CA LEU A 637 -22.83 3.06 -14.84
C LEU A 637 -23.22 3.30 -16.30
N PRO A 638 -22.29 3.63 -17.20
CA PRO A 638 -20.92 4.09 -16.94
C PRO A 638 -20.83 5.52 -16.42
N HIS A 639 -21.71 6.41 -16.85
CA HIS A 639 -21.74 7.84 -16.56
C HIS A 639 -23.13 8.42 -16.85
N THR A 640 -23.54 9.56 -16.24
CA THR A 640 -24.81 10.19 -16.56
C THR A 640 -24.91 10.55 -18.06
N ASN A 641 -23.84 11.13 -18.60
CA ASN A 641 -23.70 11.40 -20.02
C ASN A 641 -23.16 10.16 -20.75
N ILE A 642 -24.07 9.34 -21.30
CA ILE A 642 -23.74 8.11 -22.01
C ILE A 642 -23.00 8.37 -23.33
N ASP A 643 -23.08 9.57 -23.90
CA ASP A 643 -22.42 9.91 -25.16
C ASP A 643 -20.87 9.95 -25.02
N GLN A 644 -20.36 10.06 -23.79
CA GLN A 644 -18.91 9.86 -23.50
C GLN A 644 -18.47 8.40 -23.59
N PHE A 645 -19.42 7.46 -23.68
CA PHE A 645 -19.18 6.01 -23.77
C PHE A 645 -19.91 5.43 -25.00
N PRO A 646 -19.49 5.76 -26.22
CA PRO A 646 -20.20 5.39 -27.44
C PRO A 646 -20.31 3.87 -27.64
N THR A 647 -19.24 3.09 -27.30
CA THR A 647 -19.29 1.64 -27.46
C THR A 647 -20.18 0.98 -26.40
N VAL A 648 -20.27 1.55 -25.20
CA VAL A 648 -21.16 1.06 -24.14
C VAL A 648 -22.62 1.40 -24.43
N LYS A 649 -22.86 2.59 -25.00
CA LYS A 649 -24.21 3.01 -25.42
C LYS A 649 -24.84 1.99 -26.37
N GLU A 650 -24.09 1.55 -27.40
CA GLU A 650 -24.52 0.53 -28.35
C GLU A 650 -24.84 -0.84 -27.69
N LEU A 651 -24.21 -1.16 -26.57
CA LEU A 651 -24.41 -2.43 -25.84
C LEU A 651 -25.62 -2.37 -24.89
N LEU A 652 -25.99 -1.18 -24.40
CA LEU A 652 -27.06 -1.01 -23.41
C LEU A 652 -28.43 -0.70 -24.07
N ASP A 653 -28.44 -0.20 -25.31
CA ASP A 653 -29.63 0.00 -26.13
C ASP A 653 -30.18 -1.35 -26.65
#